data_5164df7465df3c56384c5b233b6eb2bf
#
_entry.id   5164df7465df3c56384c5b233b6eb2bf
#
_cell.length_a   1.000
_cell.length_b   1.000
_cell.length_c   1.000
_cell.angle_alpha   90.00
_cell.angle_beta   90.00
_cell.angle_gamma   90.00
#
_symmetry.space_group_name_H-M   'P 1'
#
loop_
_entity.id
_entity.type
_entity.pdbx_description
1 polymer ?
#
loop_
_entity_poly.entity_id
_entity_poly.type
_entity_poly.pdbx_seq_one_letter_code
_entity_poly.pdbx_strand_id
1 'polypeptide(L)'
;MADKNKHHLAMAIRAINTLAVSAATLALAPSALAQEQKVLEEVVVQGIRYSLEEAADRKRADGRVVDVIVAEDIGKLPDNNIAEALQRITGVTINRDFGVGSEVSIRGLKENRVEVNGRSTMGDGRNGINFEDFPAGFLSAVEVVKSPTPEMVEGALGGTISLKTARPLDLKDTVMAATYDMEYADKADNWAPKINIAAGDSWDFGDAGVFGAMAMFSYQDRTLRQDSYETSLFVYDHTQIANLDQPAQNTPSGDYVVAAEHKFEPYTEERERTAYNVTLQWAPASEKGNFYLDVNATERDGNQEAYSILYASGSPVATADTYEDENGALNNYRMEGVVAIPKTWSSFRSTEAFTNAFGGEWNFTDKLKVSGEFSRAESKTFEPASEFNWRSVDAAAEALNPSAANELKSDLTVVNSNSKPGSVVFDDGDIFAQTENFAFREYRYIDERVNNEETAFKFDVEYAEPFDLEWVTAVKTGIRHTENDYERTQSELRLKDIYKNLKDANGDPAIIWMDEIAAAFPGSIITPGVGSDAFDHTGIAGPNALTNFTVYDAGRLKNVNETFRMVQQLLAGSNYNTPGNSDGYISTNGSVADDLVESKGSYALIGEETSAFYLQANLDFDRWHVIVGGRYVETDITSTAYNQEGTSLVVEKQSYDDLLPSVNVAYDLMDDTIVRFAAAKVMRRADYNELSPTYIFNSDRITATKGNPALEPYRATQYDIAIEHYFGTGNMVSAALFYKDIASFLKETSRCDYVPDAMATQNQSIYENICIKDFDNRFANTSDYTFASSQAEFDTAVAESRNGILTTLPSNGESGKVQGLELGYQQAFDFLPGLWSGFGVNANYTYADSEDPDGVALEDISKNTYNAQLYWEHSGFGMRLAYTYRDEFLDDVYQKRTERVGTQVGYNDGVSDPTAGNSYRDELSQLDFSANWDVNDNIGLVFNVTNLTAEPTVNRSVTGTVWQVQENDRRFTLGLRAKL
;
A
#
# COMPACT_ATOMS: atom_id res chain seq x y z
N MET A 1 23.65 5.54 -17.49
CA MET A 1 22.35 6.21 -17.77
C MET A 1 21.80 6.95 -16.56
N ALA A 2 21.98 6.44 -15.32
CA ALA A 2 21.50 7.10 -14.09
C ALA A 2 21.98 8.56 -13.88
N ASP A 3 23.17 8.90 -14.34
CA ASP A 3 23.72 10.26 -14.17
C ASP A 3 23.14 11.33 -15.13
N LYS A 4 22.51 10.92 -16.24
CA LYS A 4 21.84 11.86 -17.14
C LYS A 4 20.44 12.25 -16.64
N ASN A 5 19.76 11.33 -15.95
CA ASN A 5 18.40 11.56 -15.44
C ASN A 5 18.38 12.41 -14.18
N LYS A 6 19.37 12.23 -13.28
CA LYS A 6 19.56 13.17 -12.14
C LYS A 6 19.77 14.62 -12.60
N HIS A 7 20.34 14.81 -13.79
CA HIS A 7 20.50 16.15 -14.38
C HIS A 7 19.18 16.74 -14.89
N HIS A 8 18.23 15.94 -15.36
CA HIS A 8 16.95 16.45 -15.87
C HIS A 8 15.99 16.81 -14.72
N LEU A 9 15.89 15.96 -13.68
CA LEU A 9 15.10 16.28 -12.50
C LEU A 9 15.73 17.43 -11.70
N ALA A 10 17.04 17.42 -11.49
CA ALA A 10 17.78 18.54 -10.89
C ALA A 10 17.67 19.84 -11.70
N MET A 11 17.55 19.77 -13.04
CA MET A 11 17.25 20.94 -13.87
C MET A 11 15.79 21.35 -13.75
N ALA A 12 14.84 20.41 -13.67
CA ALA A 12 13.42 20.70 -13.44
C ALA A 12 13.22 21.30 -12.04
N ILE A 13 13.80 20.71 -11.01
CA ILE A 13 13.80 21.24 -9.64
C ILE A 13 14.50 22.61 -9.57
N ARG A 14 15.62 22.81 -10.26
CA ARG A 14 16.29 24.13 -10.35
C ARG A 14 15.45 25.13 -11.13
N ALA A 15 14.77 24.73 -12.20
CA ALA A 15 13.86 25.60 -12.95
C ALA A 15 12.62 25.96 -12.10
N ILE A 16 12.08 25.01 -11.36
CA ILE A 16 10.97 25.22 -10.42
C ILE A 16 11.42 26.12 -9.25
N ASN A 17 12.60 25.87 -8.66
CA ASN A 17 13.14 26.73 -7.62
C ASN A 17 13.39 28.15 -8.14
N THR A 18 13.84 28.31 -9.40
CA THR A 18 14.04 29.63 -10.01
C THR A 18 12.70 30.31 -10.31
N LEU A 19 11.68 29.56 -10.73
CA LEU A 19 10.33 30.06 -10.95
C LEU A 19 9.61 30.37 -9.62
N ALA A 20 9.74 29.51 -8.61
CA ALA A 20 9.16 29.74 -7.29
C ALA A 20 9.80 30.96 -6.59
N VAL A 21 11.12 31.11 -6.67
CA VAL A 21 11.83 32.32 -6.16
C VAL A 21 11.47 33.55 -6.99
N SER A 22 11.25 33.42 -8.28
CA SER A 22 10.82 34.53 -9.14
C SER A 22 9.36 34.91 -8.88
N ALA A 23 8.46 33.94 -8.63
CA ALA A 23 7.08 34.21 -8.24
C ALA A 23 6.99 34.83 -6.84
N ALA A 24 7.78 34.33 -5.88
CA ALA A 24 7.88 34.91 -4.54
C ALA A 24 8.48 36.33 -4.56
N THR A 25 9.43 36.63 -5.46
CA THR A 25 9.99 37.97 -5.64
C THR A 25 9.06 38.92 -6.39
N LEU A 26 8.18 38.43 -7.25
CA LEU A 26 7.12 39.22 -7.87
C LEU A 26 5.99 39.55 -6.87
N ALA A 27 5.67 38.63 -5.96
CA ALA A 27 4.69 38.86 -4.88
C ALA A 27 5.18 39.85 -3.81
N LEU A 28 6.50 40.04 -3.67
CA LEU A 28 7.11 41.01 -2.75
C LEU A 28 7.29 42.41 -3.34
N ALA A 29 6.86 42.66 -4.59
CA ALA A 29 6.83 44.04 -5.12
C ALA A 29 5.70 44.83 -4.45
N PRO A 30 5.97 45.97 -3.79
CA PRO A 30 4.94 46.71 -3.06
C PRO A 30 3.89 47.22 -4.03
N SER A 31 2.66 46.77 -3.89
CA SER A 31 1.47 47.32 -4.52
C SER A 31 1.18 48.68 -3.95
N ALA A 32 1.84 49.72 -4.52
CA ALA A 32 1.48 51.08 -4.30
C ALA A 32 0.65 51.55 -5.49
N LEU A 33 -0.69 51.35 -5.43
CA LEU A 33 -1.66 52.25 -6.07
C LEU A 33 -3.10 51.78 -5.79
N ALA A 34 -3.83 52.71 -5.16
CA ALA A 34 -5.28 52.85 -5.13
C ALA A 34 -6.11 51.96 -4.17
N GLN A 35 -6.36 52.60 -3.06
CA GLN A 35 -7.44 52.35 -2.13
C GLN A 35 -8.75 52.94 -2.65
N GLU A 36 -9.80 52.11 -2.77
CA GLU A 36 -11.16 52.53 -2.49
C GLU A 36 -11.83 51.49 -1.60
N GLN A 37 -12.15 51.93 -0.38
CA GLN A 37 -12.83 51.14 0.65
C GLN A 37 -14.26 50.82 0.22
N LYS A 38 -14.61 49.54 0.15
CA LYS A 38 -15.96 49.07 0.44
C LYS A 38 -15.90 48.16 1.64
N VAL A 39 -16.35 48.68 2.77
CA VAL A 39 -16.60 47.93 3.99
C VAL A 39 -17.79 47.02 3.77
N LEU A 40 -17.55 45.73 3.77
CA LEU A 40 -18.47 44.71 4.24
C LEU A 40 -17.63 43.74 5.06
N GLU A 41 -17.80 43.91 6.40
CA GLU A 41 -17.34 42.87 7.32
C GLU A 41 -18.11 41.61 7.09
N GLU A 42 -17.55 40.69 6.30
CA GLU A 42 -17.85 39.28 6.40
C GLU A 42 -16.64 38.65 7.06
N VAL A 43 -16.79 38.39 8.34
CA VAL A 43 -15.82 37.58 9.11
C VAL A 43 -15.82 36.21 8.45
N VAL A 44 -14.83 35.93 7.61
CA VAL A 44 -14.59 34.58 7.08
C VAL A 44 -14.15 33.73 8.27
N VAL A 45 -15.10 33.06 8.91
CA VAL A 45 -14.87 32.06 9.95
C VAL A 45 -14.30 30.82 9.22
N GLN A 46 -12.99 30.71 9.17
CA GLN A 46 -12.30 29.52 8.73
C GLN A 46 -12.20 28.56 9.93
N GLY A 47 -12.45 27.26 9.77
CA GLY A 47 -12.39 26.29 10.86
C GLY A 47 -13.16 25.01 10.53
N ILE A 48 -13.32 24.14 11.53
CA ILE A 48 -13.97 22.82 11.39
C ILE A 48 -15.40 22.97 10.87
N ARG A 49 -16.16 23.93 11.40
CA ARG A 49 -17.55 24.16 10.98
C ARG A 49 -17.66 24.60 9.54
N TYR A 50 -16.83 25.55 9.12
CA TYR A 50 -16.81 26.02 7.74
C TYR A 50 -16.50 24.87 6.76
N SER A 51 -15.47 24.06 7.08
CA SER A 51 -15.11 22.91 6.27
C SER A 51 -16.27 21.93 6.12
N LEU A 52 -17.00 21.63 7.21
CA LEU A 52 -18.14 20.73 7.21
C LEU A 52 -19.36 21.32 6.48
N GLU A 53 -19.60 22.61 6.59
CA GLU A 53 -20.67 23.35 5.90
C GLU A 53 -20.43 23.33 4.38
N GLU A 54 -19.26 23.75 3.94
CA GLU A 54 -18.88 23.79 2.53
C GLU A 54 -18.90 22.36 1.91
N ALA A 55 -18.46 21.35 2.66
CA ALA A 55 -18.53 19.96 2.24
C ALA A 55 -19.97 19.49 2.04
N ALA A 56 -20.87 19.84 2.95
CA ALA A 56 -22.30 19.52 2.84
C ALA A 56 -22.95 20.26 1.65
N ASP A 57 -22.62 21.53 1.44
CA ASP A 57 -23.15 22.34 0.33
C ASP A 57 -22.67 21.80 -1.03
N ARG A 58 -21.40 21.44 -1.16
CA ARG A 58 -20.86 20.81 -2.38
C ARG A 58 -21.51 19.45 -2.65
N LYS A 59 -21.67 18.61 -1.62
CA LYS A 59 -22.38 17.34 -1.74
C LYS A 59 -23.83 17.54 -2.17
N ARG A 60 -24.54 18.54 -1.61
CA ARG A 60 -25.92 18.87 -1.96
C ARG A 60 -26.06 19.30 -3.42
N ALA A 61 -25.12 20.10 -3.92
CA ALA A 61 -25.15 20.66 -5.28
C ALA A 61 -24.75 19.64 -6.37
N ASP A 62 -24.08 18.53 -5.99
CA ASP A 62 -23.62 17.53 -6.95
C ASP A 62 -24.76 16.60 -7.38
N GLY A 63 -24.86 16.28 -8.67
CA GLY A 63 -25.84 15.32 -9.22
C GLY A 63 -25.47 13.85 -9.00
N ARG A 64 -24.25 13.54 -8.51
CA ARG A 64 -23.70 12.20 -8.29
C ARG A 64 -23.83 11.77 -6.83
N VAL A 65 -23.57 10.50 -6.55
CA VAL A 65 -23.31 10.04 -5.18
C VAL A 65 -21.86 10.33 -4.84
N VAL A 66 -21.62 11.40 -4.09
CA VAL A 66 -20.30 11.92 -3.75
C VAL A 66 -20.22 12.30 -2.28
N ASP A 67 -19.03 12.15 -1.70
CA ASP A 67 -18.68 12.73 -0.41
C ASP A 67 -17.48 13.67 -0.60
N VAL A 68 -17.44 14.75 0.17
CA VAL A 68 -16.44 15.81 0.02
C VAL A 68 -15.79 16.12 1.37
N ILE A 69 -14.48 16.32 1.34
CA ILE A 69 -13.73 16.94 2.44
C ILE A 69 -13.17 18.24 1.90
N VAL A 70 -13.44 19.34 2.58
CA VAL A 70 -12.91 20.66 2.25
C VAL A 70 -11.84 21.03 3.27
N ALA A 71 -10.78 21.66 2.82
CA ALA A 71 -9.72 22.16 3.70
C ALA A 71 -10.29 23.21 4.69
N GLU A 72 -9.87 23.13 5.94
CA GLU A 72 -10.25 24.10 6.98
C GLU A 72 -9.64 25.50 6.69
N ASP A 73 -8.48 25.54 6.04
CA ASP A 73 -7.77 26.70 5.51
C ASP A 73 -6.78 26.24 4.44
N ILE A 74 -6.19 27.15 3.65
CA ILE A 74 -5.15 26.83 2.67
C ILE A 74 -3.95 26.22 3.41
N GLY A 75 -3.54 25.03 2.95
CA GLY A 75 -2.48 24.24 3.58
C GLY A 75 -2.93 23.43 4.80
N LYS A 76 -4.25 23.40 5.11
CA LYS A 76 -4.78 22.65 6.25
C LYS A 76 -5.97 21.79 5.88
N LEU A 77 -5.72 20.53 5.52
CA LEU A 77 -6.75 19.50 5.65
C LEU A 77 -7.01 19.18 7.13
N PRO A 78 -8.20 18.61 7.44
CA PRO A 78 -8.51 18.20 8.82
C PRO A 78 -7.47 17.30 9.46
N ASP A 79 -6.72 16.53 8.68
CA ASP A 79 -5.66 15.61 9.14
C ASP A 79 -4.35 15.83 8.38
N ASN A 80 -3.26 15.39 8.99
CA ASN A 80 -1.91 15.52 8.42
C ASN A 80 -1.64 14.56 7.25
N ASN A 81 -2.46 13.51 7.10
CA ASN A 81 -2.38 12.52 6.03
C ASN A 81 -3.73 12.47 5.29
N ILE A 82 -3.69 12.31 3.97
CA ILE A 82 -4.88 12.28 3.10
C ILE A 82 -5.74 11.04 3.40
N ALA A 83 -5.12 9.85 3.57
CA ALA A 83 -5.85 8.62 3.86
C ALA A 83 -6.58 8.72 5.22
N GLU A 84 -5.93 9.28 6.25
CA GLU A 84 -6.55 9.52 7.56
C GLU A 84 -7.74 10.50 7.45
N ALA A 85 -7.64 11.51 6.60
CA ALA A 85 -8.77 12.40 6.31
C ALA A 85 -9.91 11.66 5.61
N LEU A 86 -9.59 10.81 4.61
CA LEU A 86 -10.57 10.02 3.85
C LEU A 86 -11.33 9.02 4.73
N GLN A 87 -10.74 8.52 5.80
CA GLN A 87 -11.40 7.61 6.74
C GLN A 87 -12.68 8.21 7.38
N ARG A 88 -12.82 9.53 7.36
CA ARG A 88 -14.03 10.25 7.85
C ARG A 88 -15.21 10.17 6.91
N ILE A 89 -14.99 9.74 5.68
CA ILE A 89 -16.03 9.55 4.67
C ILE A 89 -16.74 8.22 4.91
N THR A 90 -18.05 8.24 4.77
CA THR A 90 -18.89 7.04 4.89
C THR A 90 -18.44 5.97 3.90
N GLY A 91 -18.30 4.73 4.32
CA GLY A 91 -17.89 3.62 3.45
C GLY A 91 -16.41 3.61 3.06
N VAL A 92 -15.56 4.44 3.71
CA VAL A 92 -14.13 4.46 3.46
C VAL A 92 -13.39 3.84 4.64
N THR A 93 -12.49 2.91 4.35
CA THR A 93 -11.54 2.29 5.27
C THR A 93 -10.11 2.50 4.78
N ILE A 94 -9.15 2.45 5.69
CA ILE A 94 -7.74 2.61 5.33
C ILE A 94 -6.90 1.46 5.89
N ASN A 95 -5.85 1.11 5.16
CA ASN A 95 -4.75 0.30 5.67
C ASN A 95 -3.61 1.23 6.06
N ARG A 96 -2.79 0.79 7.02
CA ARG A 96 -1.68 1.58 7.56
C ARG A 96 -0.37 0.84 7.39
N ASP A 97 0.66 1.60 7.03
CA ASP A 97 2.03 1.17 7.01
C ASP A 97 2.80 1.96 8.08
N PHE A 98 3.47 1.28 9.02
CA PHE A 98 4.06 1.89 10.22
C PHE A 98 3.09 2.80 10.99
N GLY A 99 1.82 2.43 11.08
CA GLY A 99 0.79 3.24 11.74
C GLY A 99 0.36 4.50 10.98
N VAL A 100 0.80 4.71 9.75
CA VAL A 100 0.42 5.83 8.87
C VAL A 100 -0.51 5.32 7.78
N GLY A 101 -1.60 6.04 7.50
CA GLY A 101 -2.54 5.66 6.45
C GLY A 101 -1.87 5.70 5.07
N SER A 102 -1.82 4.56 4.36
CA SER A 102 -1.14 4.38 3.07
C SER A 102 -2.10 4.05 1.94
N GLU A 103 -3.06 3.17 2.19
CA GLU A 103 -4.03 2.70 1.20
C GLU A 103 -5.46 2.99 1.64
N VAL A 104 -6.36 3.14 0.68
CA VAL A 104 -7.76 3.46 0.91
C VAL A 104 -8.63 2.45 0.18
N SER A 105 -9.63 1.91 0.89
CA SER A 105 -10.68 1.08 0.30
C SER A 105 -12.02 1.83 0.38
N ILE A 106 -12.80 1.80 -0.71
CA ILE A 106 -14.13 2.37 -0.77
C ILE A 106 -15.13 1.21 -0.81
N ARG A 107 -16.01 1.13 0.20
CA ARG A 107 -16.96 0.02 0.36
C ARG A 107 -16.27 -1.34 0.39
N GLY A 108 -15.06 -1.35 0.96
CA GLY A 108 -14.20 -2.52 1.09
C GLY A 108 -13.38 -2.88 -0.16
N LEU A 109 -13.54 -2.19 -1.28
CA LEU A 109 -12.77 -2.44 -2.50
C LEU A 109 -11.55 -1.55 -2.56
N LYS A 110 -10.37 -2.16 -2.80
CA LYS A 110 -9.06 -1.46 -2.98
C LYS A 110 -8.92 -0.88 -4.38
N GLU A 111 -9.69 -1.40 -5.34
CA GLU A 111 -9.64 -1.05 -6.76
C GLU A 111 -10.26 0.32 -6.98
N ASN A 112 -9.58 1.34 -6.50
CA ASN A 112 -9.95 2.74 -6.62
C ASN A 112 -9.11 3.43 -7.69
N ARG A 113 -9.62 4.54 -8.21
CA ARG A 113 -8.86 5.47 -9.02
C ARG A 113 -8.51 6.69 -8.18
N VAL A 114 -7.22 7.05 -8.14
CA VAL A 114 -6.76 8.30 -7.55
C VAL A 114 -6.35 9.27 -8.64
N GLU A 115 -6.84 10.51 -8.56
CA GLU A 115 -6.51 11.56 -9.51
C GLU A 115 -6.21 12.88 -8.81
N VAL A 116 -5.32 13.68 -9.41
CA VAL A 116 -5.05 15.05 -9.00
C VAL A 116 -5.56 16.00 -10.09
N ASN A 117 -6.53 16.85 -9.75
CA ASN A 117 -7.18 17.77 -10.69
C ASN A 117 -7.73 17.07 -11.96
N GLY A 118 -8.23 15.83 -11.83
CA GLY A 118 -8.80 15.02 -12.92
C GLY A 118 -7.79 14.25 -13.76
N ARG A 119 -6.52 14.19 -13.35
CA ARG A 119 -5.42 13.48 -14.05
C ARG A 119 -5.01 12.27 -13.29
N SER A 120 -4.56 11.23 -14.01
CA SER A 120 -3.94 10.07 -13.41
C SER A 120 -2.72 10.48 -12.58
N THR A 121 -2.53 9.81 -11.46
CA THR A 121 -1.29 9.86 -10.68
C THR A 121 -0.50 8.60 -10.95
N MET A 122 0.82 8.70 -11.02
CA MET A 122 1.70 7.56 -11.23
C MET A 122 2.37 7.16 -9.92
N GLY A 123 2.48 5.87 -9.70
CA GLY A 123 3.17 5.21 -8.59
C GLY A 123 3.80 3.91 -9.09
N ASP A 124 4.14 3.00 -8.19
CA ASP A 124 4.79 1.72 -8.53
C ASP A 124 3.83 0.69 -9.14
N GLY A 125 2.55 0.99 -9.20
CA GLY A 125 1.52 0.14 -9.74
C GLY A 125 0.37 0.94 -10.32
N ARG A 126 -0.74 0.26 -10.59
CA ARG A 126 -1.93 0.86 -11.24
C ARG A 126 -2.77 1.73 -10.28
N ASN A 127 -2.65 1.56 -8.97
CA ASN A 127 -3.42 2.34 -7.99
C ASN A 127 -3.05 3.82 -7.93
N GLY A 128 -2.02 4.21 -8.65
CA GLY A 128 -1.52 5.59 -8.67
C GLY A 128 -0.59 5.88 -7.48
N ILE A 129 -0.61 7.13 -7.05
CA ILE A 129 0.27 7.62 -5.98
C ILE A 129 -0.14 7.02 -4.63
N ASN A 130 0.85 6.65 -3.81
CA ASN A 130 0.63 6.40 -2.40
C ASN A 130 0.26 7.73 -1.71
N PHE A 131 -0.75 7.72 -0.83
CA PHE A 131 -1.22 8.93 -0.15
C PHE A 131 -0.15 9.56 0.76
N GLU A 132 0.89 8.83 1.08
CA GLU A 132 2.05 9.38 1.79
C GLU A 132 2.97 10.21 0.89
N ASP A 133 2.94 9.98 -0.42
CA ASP A 133 3.79 10.69 -1.39
C ASP A 133 3.26 12.09 -1.72
N PHE A 134 1.96 12.36 -1.49
CA PHE A 134 1.34 13.63 -1.80
C PHE A 134 1.02 14.45 -0.54
N PRO A 135 1.49 15.71 -0.42
CA PRO A 135 1.22 16.54 0.76
C PRO A 135 -0.25 16.93 0.90
N ALA A 136 -0.86 16.60 2.03
CA ALA A 136 -2.21 17.06 2.36
C ALA A 136 -2.36 18.60 2.33
N GLY A 137 -1.27 19.32 2.61
CA GLY A 137 -1.24 20.79 2.60
C GLY A 137 -1.37 21.42 1.20
N PHE A 138 -1.31 20.66 0.11
CA PHE A 138 -1.53 21.19 -1.25
C PHE A 138 -3.00 21.20 -1.66
N LEU A 139 -3.85 20.51 -0.89
CA LEU A 139 -5.24 20.28 -1.25
C LEU A 139 -6.17 21.37 -0.73
N SER A 140 -7.08 21.80 -1.57
CA SER A 140 -8.25 22.62 -1.21
C SER A 140 -9.47 21.75 -0.90
N ALA A 141 -9.59 20.59 -1.54
CA ALA A 141 -10.65 19.62 -1.29
C ALA A 141 -10.24 18.20 -1.74
N VAL A 142 -10.94 17.21 -1.19
CA VAL A 142 -10.91 15.82 -1.64
C VAL A 142 -12.34 15.36 -1.88
N GLU A 143 -12.60 14.83 -3.06
CA GLU A 143 -13.91 14.29 -3.45
C GLU A 143 -13.81 12.78 -3.60
N VAL A 144 -14.74 12.04 -2.99
CA VAL A 144 -14.89 10.59 -3.19
C VAL A 144 -16.17 10.35 -3.97
N VAL A 145 -16.02 10.06 -5.26
CA VAL A 145 -17.13 9.81 -6.17
C VAL A 145 -17.42 8.33 -6.20
N LYS A 146 -18.59 7.95 -5.68
CA LYS A 146 -19.04 6.56 -5.59
C LYS A 146 -19.86 6.11 -6.80
N SER A 147 -20.42 7.07 -7.56
CA SER A 147 -21.18 6.81 -8.78
C SER A 147 -20.60 7.60 -9.96
N PRO A 148 -19.94 6.93 -10.94
CA PRO A 148 -19.29 7.62 -12.04
C PRO A 148 -20.30 8.22 -13.03
N THR A 149 -19.86 9.25 -13.75
CA THR A 149 -20.50 9.79 -14.94
C THR A 149 -19.71 9.45 -16.20
N PRO A 150 -20.31 9.52 -17.42
CA PRO A 150 -19.61 9.16 -18.66
C PRO A 150 -18.36 10.00 -18.96
N GLU A 151 -18.32 11.26 -18.53
CA GLU A 151 -17.17 12.16 -18.69
C GLU A 151 -15.97 11.80 -17.82
N MET A 152 -16.18 11.02 -16.74
CA MET A 152 -15.12 10.56 -15.84
C MET A 152 -14.28 9.48 -16.49
N VAL A 153 -13.01 9.44 -16.12
CA VAL A 153 -12.08 8.39 -16.57
C VAL A 153 -12.41 7.09 -15.84
N GLU A 154 -12.44 6.01 -16.58
CA GLU A 154 -12.64 4.65 -16.07
C GLU A 154 -11.46 4.17 -15.20
N GLY A 155 -11.58 3.02 -14.55
CA GLY A 155 -10.51 2.37 -13.78
C GLY A 155 -10.79 2.30 -12.27
N ALA A 156 -12.04 2.48 -11.85
CA ALA A 156 -12.44 2.39 -10.45
C ALA A 156 -13.57 1.37 -10.27
N LEU A 157 -13.37 0.37 -9.43
CA LEU A 157 -14.43 -0.51 -8.94
C LEU A 157 -15.07 0.04 -7.66
N GLY A 158 -14.26 0.43 -6.68
CA GLY A 158 -14.71 1.03 -5.43
C GLY A 158 -15.30 2.42 -5.65
N GLY A 159 -14.49 3.33 -6.17
CA GLY A 159 -14.82 4.73 -6.47
C GLY A 159 -13.61 5.51 -6.94
N THR A 160 -13.83 6.78 -7.29
CA THR A 160 -12.76 7.71 -7.68
C THR A 160 -12.48 8.69 -6.55
N ILE A 161 -11.21 8.80 -6.15
CA ILE A 161 -10.70 9.77 -5.18
C ILE A 161 -10.06 10.90 -5.97
N SER A 162 -10.71 12.07 -5.95
CA SER A 162 -10.27 13.24 -6.70
C SER A 162 -9.67 14.28 -5.76
N LEU A 163 -8.36 14.46 -5.85
CA LEU A 163 -7.59 15.43 -5.10
C LEU A 163 -7.59 16.77 -5.83
N LYS A 164 -8.09 17.82 -5.19
CA LYS A 164 -8.16 19.17 -5.77
C LYS A 164 -7.12 20.06 -5.12
N THR A 165 -6.20 20.61 -5.91
CA THR A 165 -5.24 21.61 -5.42
C THR A 165 -5.85 23.02 -5.46
N ALA A 166 -5.30 23.95 -4.65
CA ALA A 166 -5.72 25.34 -4.72
C ALA A 166 -5.31 25.98 -6.06
N ARG A 167 -6.19 26.85 -6.59
CA ARG A 167 -5.97 27.52 -7.88
C ARG A 167 -5.93 29.04 -7.72
N PRO A 168 -5.00 29.74 -8.40
CA PRO A 168 -4.79 31.17 -8.15
C PRO A 168 -5.96 32.06 -8.59
N LEU A 169 -6.76 31.71 -9.61
CA LEU A 169 -7.92 32.52 -10.00
C LEU A 169 -9.14 32.33 -9.09
N ASP A 170 -9.13 31.29 -8.22
CA ASP A 170 -10.18 31.04 -7.24
C ASP A 170 -9.91 31.81 -5.93
N LEU A 171 -8.72 32.38 -5.78
CA LEU A 171 -8.34 33.15 -4.59
C LEU A 171 -9.08 34.48 -4.55
N LYS A 172 -9.67 34.83 -3.39
CA LYS A 172 -10.30 36.14 -3.16
C LYS A 172 -9.26 37.24 -2.90
N ASP A 173 -8.17 36.88 -2.23
CA ASP A 173 -7.09 37.77 -1.81
C ASP A 173 -5.73 37.08 -2.01
N THR A 174 -4.64 37.86 -1.95
CA THR A 174 -3.28 37.32 -1.92
C THR A 174 -3.11 36.33 -0.77
N VAL A 175 -2.58 35.16 -1.03
CA VAL A 175 -2.30 34.12 -0.06
C VAL A 175 -0.80 34.02 0.19
N MET A 176 -0.38 34.16 1.45
CA MET A 176 0.95 33.78 1.92
C MET A 176 0.78 33.04 3.24
N ALA A 177 0.99 31.73 3.24
CA ALA A 177 0.83 30.89 4.42
C ALA A 177 2.05 30.00 4.60
N ALA A 178 2.45 29.78 5.85
CA ALA A 178 3.50 28.86 6.22
C ALA A 178 3.11 28.08 7.47
N THR A 179 3.42 26.77 7.50
CA THR A 179 3.29 25.94 8.68
C THR A 179 4.64 25.31 9.02
N TYR A 180 4.93 25.21 10.30
CA TYR A 180 6.08 24.51 10.84
C TYR A 180 5.61 23.60 11.97
N ASP A 181 5.70 22.30 11.77
CA ASP A 181 5.30 21.29 12.71
C ASP A 181 6.53 20.48 13.16
N MET A 182 6.54 20.08 14.45
CA MET A 182 7.47 19.11 15.02
C MET A 182 6.67 17.90 15.46
N GLU A 183 6.93 16.75 14.89
CA GLU A 183 6.31 15.48 15.23
C GLU A 183 7.27 14.65 16.10
N TYR A 184 6.76 14.09 17.19
CA TYR A 184 7.45 13.14 18.06
C TYR A 184 6.78 11.77 17.95
N ALA A 185 7.55 10.75 17.59
CA ALA A 185 7.15 9.35 17.58
C ALA A 185 7.70 8.67 18.84
N ASP A 186 6.84 8.10 19.67
CA ASP A 186 7.22 7.67 21.02
C ASP A 186 8.08 6.39 21.06
N LYS A 187 7.81 5.39 20.21
CA LYS A 187 8.64 4.19 20.11
C LYS A 187 9.96 4.45 19.39
N ALA A 188 9.95 5.30 18.35
CA ALA A 188 11.15 5.73 17.65
C ALA A 188 12.00 6.72 18.48
N ASP A 189 11.43 7.31 19.54
CA ASP A 189 12.05 8.33 20.41
C ASP A 189 12.72 9.46 19.62
N ASN A 190 12.03 9.96 18.58
CA ASN A 190 12.60 10.96 17.68
C ASN A 190 11.64 12.11 17.39
N TRP A 191 12.20 13.32 17.23
CA TRP A 191 11.52 14.51 16.78
C TRP A 191 11.87 14.84 15.34
N ALA A 192 10.87 15.05 14.51
CA ALA A 192 11.07 15.31 13.08
C ALA A 192 10.24 16.51 12.60
N PRO A 193 10.81 17.38 11.72
CA PRO A 193 10.14 18.59 11.24
C PRO A 193 9.25 18.32 10.03
N LYS A 194 8.18 19.13 9.92
CA LYS A 194 7.37 19.28 8.70
C LYS A 194 7.17 20.75 8.41
N ILE A 195 7.37 21.16 7.16
CA ILE A 195 7.24 22.54 6.69
C ILE A 195 6.31 22.55 5.49
N ASN A 196 5.30 23.44 5.48
CA ASN A 196 4.54 23.74 4.28
C ASN A 196 4.54 25.24 4.06
N ILE A 197 4.68 25.65 2.80
CA ILE A 197 4.63 27.06 2.37
C ILE A 197 3.71 27.15 1.18
N ALA A 198 2.80 28.10 1.17
CA ALA A 198 1.92 28.41 0.06
C ALA A 198 1.94 29.91 -0.22
N ALA A 199 2.08 30.29 -1.49
CA ALA A 199 2.00 31.67 -1.93
C ALA A 199 1.26 31.74 -3.27
N GLY A 200 0.28 32.63 -3.37
CA GLY A 200 -0.49 32.80 -4.59
C GLY A 200 -1.22 34.13 -4.66
N ASP A 201 -1.44 34.59 -5.86
CA ASP A 201 -2.16 35.83 -6.16
C ASP A 201 -2.69 35.83 -7.60
N SER A 202 -3.60 36.77 -7.89
CA SER A 202 -4.07 37.04 -9.23
C SER A 202 -3.99 38.54 -9.53
N TRP A 203 -3.61 38.86 -10.74
CA TRP A 203 -3.39 40.23 -11.19
C TRP A 203 -4.20 40.55 -12.45
N ASP A 204 -4.94 41.64 -12.42
CA ASP A 204 -5.68 42.15 -13.57
C ASP A 204 -4.76 43.06 -14.41
N PHE A 205 -4.49 42.68 -15.67
CA PHE A 205 -3.72 43.42 -16.63
C PHE A 205 -4.60 44.13 -17.71
N GLY A 206 -5.85 44.42 -17.35
CA GLY A 206 -6.80 45.10 -18.23
C GLY A 206 -7.08 44.36 -19.53
N ASP A 207 -6.77 44.89 -20.67
CA ASP A 207 -7.04 44.27 -21.98
C ASP A 207 -6.34 42.90 -22.17
N ALA A 208 -5.33 42.58 -21.38
CA ALA A 208 -4.66 41.28 -21.42
C ALA A 208 -5.36 40.22 -20.52
N GLY A 209 -6.31 40.64 -19.67
CA GLY A 209 -7.06 39.79 -18.79
C GLY A 209 -6.35 39.58 -17.44
N VAL A 210 -6.82 38.56 -16.70
CA VAL A 210 -6.33 38.20 -15.36
C VAL A 210 -5.31 37.08 -15.43
N PHE A 211 -4.16 37.26 -14.82
CA PHE A 211 -3.15 36.22 -14.62
C PHE A 211 -3.10 35.83 -13.15
N GLY A 212 -3.06 34.54 -12.90
CA GLY A 212 -2.88 34.00 -11.56
C GLY A 212 -1.66 33.10 -11.47
N ALA A 213 -0.97 33.13 -10.34
CA ALA A 213 0.12 32.23 -10.02
C ALA A 213 -0.01 31.73 -8.59
N MET A 214 0.19 30.44 -8.38
CA MET A 214 0.22 29.74 -7.10
C MET A 214 1.46 28.85 -7.04
N ALA A 215 2.19 28.91 -5.94
CA ALA A 215 3.32 28.03 -5.67
C ALA A 215 3.20 27.48 -4.25
N MET A 216 3.38 26.18 -4.11
CA MET A 216 3.37 25.47 -2.83
C MET A 216 4.60 24.61 -2.71
N PHE A 217 5.15 24.54 -1.50
CA PHE A 217 6.31 23.74 -1.11
C PHE A 217 5.97 22.96 0.15
N SER A 218 6.36 21.70 0.21
CA SER A 218 6.26 20.86 1.40
C SER A 218 7.56 20.10 1.61
N TYR A 219 8.06 20.12 2.84
CA TYR A 219 9.14 19.26 3.31
C TYR A 219 8.65 18.53 4.56
N GLN A 220 8.89 17.25 4.65
CA GLN A 220 8.61 16.44 5.82
C GLN A 220 9.74 15.45 6.05
N ASP A 221 10.28 15.43 7.24
CA ASP A 221 11.10 14.36 7.79
C ASP A 221 10.27 13.61 8.85
N ARG A 222 10.48 12.29 8.98
CA ARG A 222 9.73 11.45 9.89
C ARG A 222 10.54 10.19 10.20
N THR A 223 10.60 9.82 11.47
CA THR A 223 11.12 8.52 11.90
C THR A 223 9.99 7.74 12.54
N LEU A 224 9.79 6.52 12.11
CA LEU A 224 8.74 5.61 12.56
C LEU A 224 9.36 4.31 13.04
N ARG A 225 8.74 3.69 14.04
CA ARG A 225 9.09 2.35 14.51
C ARG A 225 7.85 1.46 14.55
N GLN A 226 8.04 0.23 14.08
CA GLN A 226 7.07 -0.84 14.20
C GLN A 226 7.75 -2.05 14.82
N ASP A 227 7.20 -2.58 15.90
CA ASP A 227 7.65 -3.83 16.47
C ASP A 227 6.75 -4.96 15.96
N SER A 228 7.30 -5.91 15.19
CA SER A 228 6.58 -7.04 14.62
C SER A 228 6.99 -8.36 15.24
N TYR A 229 6.01 -9.12 15.68
CA TYR A 229 6.15 -10.52 16.02
C TYR A 229 5.41 -11.36 14.98
N GLU A 230 6.05 -12.42 14.51
CA GLU A 230 5.48 -13.36 13.55
C GLU A 230 5.75 -14.79 13.99
N THR A 231 4.82 -15.68 13.72
CA THR A 231 5.02 -17.11 13.89
C THR A 231 4.54 -17.87 12.67
N SER A 232 5.33 -18.88 12.26
CA SER A 232 4.91 -19.82 11.23
C SER A 232 4.06 -20.91 11.87
N LEU A 233 2.86 -21.10 11.35
CA LEU A 233 1.95 -22.15 11.82
C LEU A 233 2.18 -23.43 11.03
N PHE A 234 2.29 -24.54 11.74
CA PHE A 234 2.53 -25.86 11.14
C PHE A 234 1.48 -26.85 11.62
N VAL A 235 1.15 -27.81 10.78
CA VAL A 235 0.24 -28.90 11.11
C VAL A 235 1.04 -30.13 11.50
N TYR A 236 0.74 -30.66 12.69
CA TYR A 236 1.39 -31.84 13.24
C TYR A 236 0.38 -32.92 13.57
N ASP A 237 0.60 -34.14 13.05
CA ASP A 237 -0.07 -35.33 13.57
C ASP A 237 0.34 -35.58 15.04
N HIS A 238 -0.57 -36.14 15.84
CA HIS A 238 -0.29 -36.43 17.26
C HIS A 238 0.96 -37.30 17.48
N THR A 239 1.32 -38.15 16.51
CA THR A 239 2.53 -38.99 16.61
C THR A 239 3.83 -38.20 16.40
N GLN A 240 3.76 -37.00 15.84
CA GLN A 240 4.89 -36.10 15.62
C GLN A 240 5.12 -35.18 16.84
N ILE A 241 4.18 -35.15 17.80
CA ILE A 241 4.27 -34.35 19.02
C ILE A 241 4.63 -35.29 20.16
N ALA A 242 5.87 -35.17 20.64
CA ALA A 242 6.33 -36.04 21.71
C ALA A 242 5.50 -35.82 22.98
N ASN A 243 5.26 -36.92 23.73
CA ASN A 243 4.48 -36.96 24.98
C ASN A 243 2.97 -36.61 24.82
N LEU A 244 2.45 -36.61 23.64
CA LEU A 244 1.02 -36.37 23.37
C LEU A 244 0.34 -37.71 23.02
N ASP A 245 -0.59 -38.17 23.88
CA ASP A 245 -1.18 -39.51 23.79
C ASP A 245 -2.48 -39.61 22.98
N GLN A 246 -3.05 -38.50 22.56
CA GLN A 246 -4.37 -38.43 21.92
C GLN A 246 -4.32 -37.65 20.60
N PRO A 247 -5.04 -38.11 19.55
CA PRO A 247 -5.21 -37.33 18.33
C PRO A 247 -6.08 -36.11 18.59
N ALA A 248 -5.85 -35.02 17.82
CA ALA A 248 -6.66 -33.84 17.84
C ALA A 248 -8.15 -34.14 17.57
N GLN A 249 -9.04 -33.43 18.23
CA GLN A 249 -10.49 -33.68 18.19
C GLN A 249 -11.24 -32.55 17.51
N ASN A 250 -10.66 -31.35 17.48
CA ASN A 250 -11.32 -30.13 17.03
C ASN A 250 -10.90 -29.69 15.62
N THR A 251 -9.95 -30.36 14.97
CA THR A 251 -9.61 -30.13 13.57
C THR A 251 -10.21 -31.22 12.66
N PRO A 252 -10.66 -30.86 11.45
CA PRO A 252 -11.20 -31.82 10.48
C PRO A 252 -10.22 -32.93 10.07
N SER A 253 -8.91 -32.64 10.07
CA SER A 253 -7.84 -33.60 9.74
C SER A 253 -7.46 -34.50 10.90
N GLY A 254 -7.82 -34.17 12.14
CA GLY A 254 -7.33 -34.84 13.34
C GLY A 254 -5.91 -34.46 13.71
N ASP A 255 -5.37 -33.37 13.11
CA ASP A 255 -4.01 -32.87 13.33
C ASP A 255 -4.05 -31.57 14.14
N TYR A 256 -2.94 -31.21 14.79
CA TYR A 256 -2.83 -30.00 15.58
C TYR A 256 -2.19 -28.86 14.79
N VAL A 257 -2.71 -27.63 14.98
CA VAL A 257 -2.03 -26.40 14.54
C VAL A 257 -1.06 -25.93 15.63
N VAL A 258 0.20 -25.76 15.27
CA VAL A 258 1.29 -25.43 16.20
C VAL A 258 2.05 -24.22 15.68
N ALA A 259 2.25 -23.21 16.51
CA ALA A 259 3.16 -22.09 16.24
C ALA A 259 4.60 -22.56 16.42
N ALA A 260 5.28 -22.92 15.35
CA ALA A 260 6.53 -23.67 15.38
C ALA A 260 7.80 -22.84 15.17
N GLU A 261 7.68 -21.69 14.50
CA GLU A 261 8.78 -20.74 14.31
C GLU A 261 8.36 -19.39 14.88
N HIS A 262 9.28 -18.71 15.54
CA HIS A 262 9.00 -17.44 16.20
C HIS A 262 10.02 -16.40 15.75
N LYS A 263 9.53 -15.32 15.11
CA LYS A 263 10.33 -14.22 14.63
C LYS A 263 9.97 -12.93 15.38
N PHE A 264 10.97 -12.25 15.85
CA PHE A 264 10.85 -10.93 16.47
C PHE A 264 11.62 -9.94 15.61
N GLU A 265 10.99 -8.85 15.22
CA GLU A 265 11.55 -7.92 14.25
C GLU A 265 11.10 -6.48 14.52
N PRO A 266 11.88 -5.71 15.28
CA PRO A 266 11.73 -4.28 15.33
C PRO A 266 12.23 -3.65 14.02
N TYR A 267 11.36 -2.88 13.39
CA TYR A 267 11.63 -2.07 12.22
C TYR A 267 11.73 -0.60 12.61
N THR A 268 12.67 0.10 12.01
CA THR A 268 12.74 1.57 12.04
C THR A 268 12.78 2.08 10.60
N GLU A 269 11.99 3.10 10.31
CA GLU A 269 12.01 3.76 9.01
C GLU A 269 12.17 5.27 9.18
N GLU A 270 13.18 5.81 8.50
CA GLU A 270 13.36 7.25 8.31
C GLU A 270 12.80 7.63 6.95
N ARG A 271 11.80 8.53 6.90
CA ARG A 271 11.15 9.00 5.67
C ARG A 271 11.41 10.49 5.50
N GLU A 272 11.97 10.88 4.38
CA GLU A 272 12.07 12.27 3.95
C GLU A 272 11.23 12.48 2.70
N ARG A 273 10.40 13.51 2.69
CA ARG A 273 9.60 13.88 1.52
C ARG A 273 9.75 15.36 1.22
N THR A 274 10.05 15.65 -0.05
CA THR A 274 10.05 17.01 -0.61
C THR A 274 9.04 17.08 -1.75
N ALA A 275 8.20 18.10 -1.75
CA ALA A 275 7.18 18.27 -2.78
C ALA A 275 7.01 19.73 -3.20
N TYR A 276 6.66 19.91 -4.47
CA TYR A 276 6.39 21.20 -5.10
C TYR A 276 5.11 21.12 -5.92
N ASN A 277 4.30 22.19 -5.85
CA ASN A 277 3.21 22.41 -6.78
C ASN A 277 3.28 23.83 -7.31
N VAL A 278 3.15 24.01 -8.61
CA VAL A 278 3.07 25.32 -9.26
C VAL A 278 1.91 25.31 -10.24
N THR A 279 0.99 26.27 -10.07
CA THR A 279 -0.13 26.50 -10.98
C THR A 279 -0.07 27.92 -11.52
N LEU A 280 -0.06 28.04 -12.83
CA LEU A 280 -0.24 29.32 -13.54
C LEU A 280 -1.58 29.27 -14.27
N GLN A 281 -2.36 30.37 -14.19
CA GLN A 281 -3.62 30.49 -14.88
C GLN A 281 -3.70 31.83 -15.64
N TRP A 282 -4.46 31.85 -16.73
CA TRP A 282 -4.74 33.03 -17.49
C TRP A 282 -6.19 33.03 -17.97
N ALA A 283 -6.96 34.01 -17.55
CA ALA A 283 -8.29 34.31 -18.04
C ALA A 283 -8.22 35.58 -18.91
N PRO A 284 -8.45 35.47 -20.23
CA PRO A 284 -8.44 36.66 -21.13
C PRO A 284 -9.52 37.66 -20.73
N ALA A 285 -9.32 38.95 -21.03
CA ALA A 285 -10.27 40.04 -20.74
C ALA A 285 -11.67 39.84 -21.37
N SER A 286 -11.79 38.93 -22.35
CA SER A 286 -13.09 38.56 -22.90
C SER A 286 -13.93 37.70 -21.96
N GLU A 287 -13.37 37.19 -20.84
CA GLU A 287 -13.98 36.24 -19.90
C GLU A 287 -14.49 34.94 -20.56
N LYS A 288 -14.04 34.67 -21.79
CA LYS A 288 -14.52 33.51 -22.57
C LYS A 288 -13.74 32.24 -22.30
N GLY A 289 -12.61 32.32 -21.60
CA GLY A 289 -11.78 31.15 -21.40
C GLY A 289 -10.89 31.26 -20.18
N ASN A 290 -10.33 30.10 -19.83
CA ASN A 290 -9.36 29.95 -18.77
C ASN A 290 -8.32 28.94 -19.25
N PHE A 291 -7.07 29.30 -19.19
CA PHE A 291 -5.93 28.44 -19.54
C PHE A 291 -5.05 28.23 -18.31
N TYR A 292 -4.45 27.06 -18.20
CA TYR A 292 -3.59 26.73 -17.07
C TYR A 292 -2.37 25.91 -17.47
N LEU A 293 -1.34 26.04 -16.63
CA LEU A 293 -0.18 25.17 -16.59
C LEU A 293 -0.06 24.69 -15.13
N ASP A 294 -0.14 23.38 -14.92
CA ASP A 294 0.02 22.74 -13.62
C ASP A 294 1.30 21.91 -13.63
N VAL A 295 2.11 22.02 -12.58
CA VAL A 295 3.32 21.22 -12.37
C VAL A 295 3.33 20.72 -10.93
N ASN A 296 3.42 19.40 -10.75
CA ASN A 296 3.60 18.76 -9.45
C ASN A 296 4.87 17.91 -9.50
N ALA A 297 5.67 17.99 -8.46
CA ALA A 297 6.85 17.15 -8.29
C ALA A 297 6.93 16.70 -6.82
N THR A 298 7.16 15.42 -6.60
CA THR A 298 7.38 14.85 -5.28
C THR A 298 8.57 13.90 -5.31
N GLU A 299 9.36 13.93 -4.26
CA GLU A 299 10.45 13.00 -4.01
C GLU A 299 10.29 12.50 -2.58
N ARG A 300 10.26 11.18 -2.40
CA ARG A 300 10.22 10.54 -1.10
C ARG A 300 11.35 9.52 -0.99
N ASP A 301 12.20 9.74 -0.02
CA ASP A 301 13.27 8.83 0.38
C ASP A 301 12.91 8.15 1.69
N GLY A 302 13.00 6.81 1.73
CA GLY A 302 12.79 5.99 2.90
C GLY A 302 14.00 5.12 3.18
N ASN A 303 14.52 5.16 4.39
CA ASN A 303 15.54 4.23 4.86
C ASN A 303 14.89 3.32 5.88
N GLN A 304 14.84 2.02 5.60
CA GLN A 304 14.33 1.02 6.53
C GLN A 304 15.49 0.20 7.09
N GLU A 305 15.45 -0.02 8.39
CA GLU A 305 16.39 -0.88 9.10
C GLU A 305 15.60 -1.86 9.97
N ALA A 306 15.92 -3.15 9.87
CA ALA A 306 15.33 -4.19 10.69
C ALA A 306 16.40 -5.08 11.30
N TYR A 307 16.22 -5.35 12.57
CA TYR A 307 17.00 -6.34 13.30
C TYR A 307 16.07 -7.47 13.73
N SER A 308 16.23 -8.64 13.15
CA SER A 308 15.36 -9.75 13.49
C SER A 308 16.12 -10.93 14.07
N ILE A 309 15.41 -11.72 14.87
CA ILE A 309 15.83 -13.03 15.26
C ILE A 309 14.70 -14.01 15.02
N LEU A 310 15.00 -15.07 14.27
CA LEU A 310 14.09 -16.16 13.98
C LEU A 310 14.55 -17.40 14.75
N TYR A 311 13.66 -17.98 15.52
CA TYR A 311 13.82 -19.26 16.19
C TYR A 311 13.05 -20.33 15.42
N ALA A 312 13.78 -21.28 14.84
CA ALA A 312 13.23 -22.23 13.87
C ALA A 312 13.73 -23.66 14.09
N SER A 313 13.17 -24.59 13.32
CA SER A 313 13.61 -25.99 13.23
C SER A 313 13.43 -26.82 14.50
N GLY A 314 12.67 -26.36 15.49
CA GLY A 314 12.33 -27.14 16.68
C GLY A 314 11.26 -28.21 16.42
N SER A 315 11.13 -29.15 17.39
CA SER A 315 10.05 -30.14 17.40
C SER A 315 9.12 -29.91 18.59
N PRO A 316 7.79 -29.95 18.41
CA PRO A 316 6.86 -29.73 19.50
C PRO A 316 6.83 -30.93 20.46
N VAL A 317 6.79 -30.62 21.75
CA VAL A 317 6.72 -31.60 22.86
C VAL A 317 5.64 -31.15 23.82
N ALA A 318 4.69 -32.02 24.10
CA ALA A 318 3.64 -31.74 25.06
C ALA A 318 4.17 -31.72 26.50
N THR A 319 3.68 -30.79 27.31
CA THR A 319 3.95 -30.63 28.73
C THR A 319 2.72 -31.02 29.57
N ALA A 320 2.79 -30.97 30.90
CA ALA A 320 1.63 -31.19 31.73
C ALA A 320 0.49 -30.17 31.56
N ASP A 321 0.82 -28.96 31.05
CA ASP A 321 -0.10 -27.87 30.86
C ASP A 321 -0.56 -27.74 29.40
N THR A 322 -0.15 -28.66 28.52
CA THR A 322 -0.52 -28.65 27.09
C THR A 322 -1.99 -29.03 26.90
N TYR A 323 -2.69 -28.24 26.13
CA TYR A 323 -4.08 -28.51 25.75
C TYR A 323 -4.38 -28.11 24.32
N GLU A 324 -5.37 -28.75 23.73
CA GLU A 324 -5.97 -28.35 22.45
C GLU A 324 -7.14 -27.41 22.75
N ASP A 325 -7.22 -26.28 22.05
CA ASP A 325 -8.37 -25.38 22.12
C ASP A 325 -9.54 -25.88 21.25
N GLU A 326 -10.67 -25.15 21.30
CA GLU A 326 -11.87 -25.49 20.54
C GLU A 326 -11.70 -25.45 19.02
N ASN A 327 -10.62 -24.82 18.52
CA ASN A 327 -10.32 -24.65 17.12
C ASN A 327 -9.17 -25.55 16.63
N GLY A 328 -8.61 -26.41 17.49
CA GLY A 328 -7.57 -27.37 17.14
C GLY A 328 -6.15 -26.84 17.26
N ALA A 329 -5.96 -25.63 17.81
CA ALA A 329 -4.61 -25.12 18.08
C ALA A 329 -4.03 -25.75 19.37
N LEU A 330 -2.76 -26.12 19.30
CA LEU A 330 -2.01 -26.61 20.47
C LEU A 330 -1.51 -25.41 21.27
N ASN A 331 -1.77 -25.45 22.58
CA ASN A 331 -1.40 -24.41 23.52
C ASN A 331 -0.50 -24.96 24.64
N ASN A 332 0.38 -24.11 25.16
CA ASN A 332 1.30 -24.42 26.28
C ASN A 332 2.16 -25.66 26.02
N TYR A 333 3.05 -25.58 25.08
CA TYR A 333 3.96 -26.67 24.70
C TYR A 333 5.40 -26.20 24.71
N ARG A 334 6.34 -27.13 24.56
CA ARG A 334 7.75 -26.90 24.43
C ARG A 334 8.20 -27.17 22.99
N MET A 335 9.05 -26.34 22.44
CA MET A 335 9.78 -26.62 21.21
C MET A 335 11.19 -27.04 21.56
N GLU A 336 11.56 -28.27 21.27
CA GLU A 336 12.91 -28.82 21.53
C GLU A 336 13.79 -28.72 20.29
N GLY A 337 15.02 -28.30 20.49
CA GLY A 337 16.04 -28.27 19.45
C GLY A 337 15.92 -27.11 18.47
N VAL A 338 15.41 -25.96 18.89
CA VAL A 338 15.35 -24.75 18.05
C VAL A 338 16.74 -24.17 17.80
N VAL A 339 16.93 -23.64 16.62
CA VAL A 339 18.12 -22.87 16.22
C VAL A 339 17.78 -21.38 16.12
N ALA A 340 18.77 -20.53 16.35
CA ALA A 340 18.62 -19.09 16.20
C ALA A 340 19.23 -18.59 14.89
N ILE A 341 18.51 -17.71 14.22
CA ILE A 341 18.89 -17.09 12.95
C ILE A 341 18.77 -15.58 13.12
N PRO A 342 19.78 -14.92 13.67
CA PRO A 342 19.83 -13.46 13.68
C PRO A 342 20.01 -12.93 12.27
N LYS A 343 19.31 -11.82 11.97
CA LYS A 343 19.32 -11.19 10.66
C LYS A 343 19.34 -9.68 10.80
N THR A 344 20.09 -9.03 9.93
CA THR A 344 19.99 -7.60 9.69
C THR A 344 19.51 -7.38 8.28
N TRP A 345 18.53 -6.50 8.12
CA TRP A 345 18.03 -6.05 6.85
C TRP A 345 18.07 -4.52 6.79
N SER A 346 18.45 -3.99 5.65
CA SER A 346 18.41 -2.56 5.38
C SER A 346 17.99 -2.33 3.95
N SER A 347 17.00 -1.46 3.73
CA SER A 347 16.64 -0.99 2.39
C SER A 347 16.63 0.53 2.33
N PHE A 348 16.78 1.01 1.13
CA PHE A 348 16.56 2.41 0.79
C PHE A 348 15.54 2.45 -0.33
N ARG A 349 14.49 3.23 -0.18
CA ARG A 349 13.50 3.43 -1.25
C ARG A 349 13.44 4.89 -1.60
N SER A 350 13.68 5.22 -2.86
CA SER A 350 13.49 6.56 -3.41
C SER A 350 12.41 6.51 -4.47
N THR A 351 11.36 7.31 -4.31
CA THR A 351 10.29 7.45 -5.29
C THR A 351 10.23 8.91 -5.74
N GLU A 352 10.49 9.13 -7.02
CA GLU A 352 10.37 10.43 -7.69
C GLU A 352 9.09 10.42 -8.54
N ALA A 353 8.12 11.29 -8.27
CA ALA A 353 6.92 11.44 -9.09
C ALA A 353 6.81 12.85 -9.65
N PHE A 354 6.50 12.95 -10.93
CA PHE A 354 6.38 14.21 -11.65
C PHE A 354 5.13 14.21 -12.52
N THR A 355 4.32 15.27 -12.43
CA THR A 355 3.15 15.46 -13.29
C THR A 355 3.14 16.88 -13.81
N ASN A 356 2.97 17.03 -15.11
CA ASN A 356 2.73 18.32 -15.73
C ASN A 356 1.49 18.27 -16.62
N ALA A 357 0.78 19.38 -16.72
CA ALA A 357 -0.37 19.50 -17.60
C ALA A 357 -0.52 20.92 -18.10
N PHE A 358 -0.85 21.01 -19.37
CA PHE A 358 -1.26 22.25 -20.02
C PHE A 358 -2.67 22.05 -20.58
N GLY A 359 -3.58 22.94 -20.22
CA GLY A 359 -4.95 22.82 -20.65
C GLY A 359 -5.70 24.16 -20.61
N GLY A 360 -6.94 24.09 -21.01
CA GLY A 360 -7.82 25.24 -20.94
C GLY A 360 -9.18 24.96 -21.50
N GLU A 361 -10.06 25.90 -21.28
CA GLU A 361 -11.43 25.89 -21.77
C GLU A 361 -11.74 27.22 -22.48
N TRP A 362 -12.67 27.16 -23.45
CA TRP A 362 -13.07 28.31 -24.20
C TRP A 362 -14.56 28.29 -24.55
N ASN A 363 -15.27 29.34 -24.18
CA ASN A 363 -16.67 29.57 -24.53
C ASN A 363 -16.76 30.24 -25.92
N PHE A 364 -16.95 29.46 -26.98
CA PHE A 364 -17.11 29.96 -28.31
C PHE A 364 -18.40 30.79 -28.45
N THR A 365 -19.46 30.34 -27.83
CA THR A 365 -20.74 31.07 -27.67
C THR A 365 -21.21 30.85 -26.21
N ASP A 366 -22.31 31.51 -25.85
CA ASP A 366 -22.93 31.32 -24.53
C ASP A 366 -23.42 29.88 -24.30
N LYS A 367 -23.57 29.10 -25.39
CA LYS A 367 -24.04 27.71 -25.36
C LYS A 367 -22.94 26.67 -25.66
N LEU A 368 -21.83 27.08 -26.29
CA LEU A 368 -20.80 26.15 -26.75
C LEU A 368 -19.49 26.39 -25.99
N LYS A 369 -19.12 25.43 -25.16
CA LYS A 369 -17.84 25.37 -24.45
C LYS A 369 -16.99 24.21 -24.99
N VAL A 370 -15.73 24.45 -25.17
CA VAL A 370 -14.74 23.45 -25.58
C VAL A 370 -13.57 23.47 -24.58
N SER A 371 -13.10 22.32 -24.18
CA SER A 371 -11.91 22.21 -23.34
C SER A 371 -10.96 21.17 -23.91
N GLY A 372 -9.68 21.34 -23.59
CA GLY A 372 -8.64 20.41 -23.98
C GLY A 372 -7.50 20.43 -23.00
N GLU A 373 -6.85 19.28 -22.85
CA GLU A 373 -5.72 19.10 -21.96
C GLU A 373 -4.72 18.11 -22.55
N PHE A 374 -3.46 18.42 -22.39
CA PHE A 374 -2.33 17.51 -22.56
C PHE A 374 -1.64 17.35 -21.21
N SER A 375 -1.39 16.11 -20.79
CA SER A 375 -0.69 15.82 -19.54
C SER A 375 0.34 14.71 -19.71
N ARG A 376 1.38 14.77 -18.89
CA ARG A 376 2.37 13.72 -18.72
C ARG A 376 2.62 13.53 -17.23
N ALA A 377 2.55 12.27 -16.79
CA ALA A 377 2.86 11.84 -15.43
C ALA A 377 3.93 10.75 -15.49
N GLU A 378 4.89 10.80 -14.57
CA GLU A 378 6.01 9.87 -14.48
C GLU A 378 6.28 9.55 -13.01
N SER A 379 6.55 8.28 -12.69
CA SER A 379 7.06 7.84 -11.38
C SER A 379 8.27 6.95 -11.59
N LYS A 380 9.29 7.16 -10.77
CA LYS A 380 10.51 6.35 -10.73
C LYS A 380 10.78 5.91 -9.32
N THR A 381 10.82 4.61 -9.11
CA THR A 381 11.22 4.03 -7.83
C THR A 381 12.53 3.28 -7.98
N PHE A 382 13.43 3.53 -7.05
CA PHE A 382 14.67 2.81 -6.87
C PHE A 382 14.70 2.25 -5.46
N GLU A 383 14.79 0.92 -5.34
CA GLU A 383 14.72 0.23 -4.05
C GLU A 383 15.84 -0.82 -3.92
N PRO A 384 17.06 -0.41 -3.53
CA PRO A 384 18.11 -1.34 -3.14
C PRO A 384 17.86 -1.87 -1.71
N ALA A 385 18.10 -3.16 -1.52
CA ALA A 385 18.02 -3.81 -0.21
C ALA A 385 19.22 -4.70 0.06
N SER A 386 19.66 -4.74 1.30
CA SER A 386 20.77 -5.58 1.76
C SER A 386 20.36 -6.43 2.95
N GLU A 387 20.84 -7.66 2.98
CA GLU A 387 20.56 -8.63 4.03
C GLU A 387 21.83 -9.33 4.48
N PHE A 388 22.00 -9.48 5.80
CA PHE A 388 23.11 -10.18 6.41
C PHE A 388 22.59 -11.15 7.47
N ASN A 389 22.79 -12.47 7.26
CA ASN A 389 22.20 -13.51 8.08
C ASN A 389 23.24 -14.37 8.76
N TRP A 390 22.87 -14.82 9.95
CA TRP A 390 23.65 -15.73 10.76
C TRP A 390 22.91 -17.03 11.03
N ARG A 391 23.62 -18.04 11.48
CA ARG A 391 23.06 -19.32 11.98
C ARG A 391 23.75 -19.71 13.25
N SER A 392 23.02 -20.19 14.27
CA SER A 392 23.61 -20.76 15.45
C SER A 392 24.29 -22.12 15.15
N VAL A 393 25.57 -22.22 15.47
CA VAL A 393 26.42 -23.41 15.22
C VAL A 393 27.19 -23.75 16.50
N ASP A 394 27.26 -25.04 16.87
CA ASP A 394 28.05 -25.51 18.00
C ASP A 394 29.53 -25.49 17.63
N ALA A 395 30.22 -24.43 18.07
CA ALA A 395 31.65 -24.25 17.79
C ALA A 395 32.50 -25.38 18.35
N ALA A 396 32.13 -25.99 19.49
CA ALA A 396 32.86 -27.10 20.07
C ALA A 396 32.66 -28.41 19.29
N ALA A 397 31.44 -28.67 18.84
CA ALA A 397 31.17 -29.83 18.00
C ALA A 397 31.82 -29.68 16.62
N GLU A 398 31.80 -28.46 16.03
CA GLU A 398 32.43 -28.16 14.74
C GLU A 398 33.97 -28.31 14.80
N ALA A 399 34.60 -27.90 15.89
CA ALA A 399 36.05 -28.11 16.09
C ALA A 399 36.44 -29.61 16.14
N LEU A 400 35.50 -30.49 16.50
CA LEU A 400 35.74 -31.94 16.53
C LEU A 400 35.44 -32.61 15.17
N ASN A 401 34.51 -32.07 14.40
CA ASN A 401 34.09 -32.60 13.11
C ASN A 401 33.78 -31.45 12.11
N PRO A 402 34.83 -30.80 11.56
CA PRO A 402 34.66 -29.73 10.61
C PRO A 402 33.82 -30.17 9.42
N SER A 403 32.95 -29.29 8.90
CA SER A 403 32.02 -29.53 7.81
C SER A 403 30.72 -30.27 8.14
N ALA A 404 30.48 -30.64 9.39
CA ALA A 404 29.20 -31.20 9.79
C ALA A 404 28.10 -30.15 9.95
N ALA A 405 28.52 -28.84 9.99
CA ALA A 405 27.62 -27.71 10.27
C ALA A 405 26.71 -28.01 11.48
N ASN A 406 27.31 -28.43 12.58
CA ASN A 406 26.59 -28.84 13.79
C ASN A 406 25.82 -27.65 14.36
N GLU A 407 24.51 -27.72 14.31
CA GLU A 407 23.63 -26.66 14.80
C GLU A 407 23.67 -26.59 16.33
N LEU A 408 23.86 -25.38 16.85
CA LEU A 408 23.63 -25.11 18.25
C LEU A 408 22.14 -24.96 18.50
N LYS A 409 21.61 -25.83 19.36
CA LYS A 409 20.19 -25.94 19.63
C LYS A 409 19.87 -25.60 21.08
N SER A 410 18.75 -24.97 21.31
CA SER A 410 18.16 -24.73 22.61
C SER A 410 16.68 -25.12 22.59
N ASP A 411 16.07 -25.09 23.75
CA ASP A 411 14.65 -25.38 23.90
C ASP A 411 13.91 -24.11 24.34
N LEU A 412 12.69 -23.97 23.90
CA LEU A 412 11.82 -22.89 24.30
C LEU A 412 10.43 -23.39 24.70
N THR A 413 9.79 -22.70 25.63
CA THR A 413 8.42 -22.95 26.04
C THR A 413 7.52 -21.88 25.42
N VAL A 414 6.51 -22.31 24.70
CA VAL A 414 5.46 -21.45 24.14
C VAL A 414 4.28 -21.47 25.08
N VAL A 415 3.91 -20.29 25.59
CA VAL A 415 2.73 -20.11 26.46
C VAL A 415 1.70 -19.31 25.68
N ASN A 416 0.72 -19.98 25.09
CA ASN A 416 -0.38 -19.36 24.38
C ASN A 416 -1.58 -19.19 25.29
N SER A 417 -2.40 -18.18 25.02
CA SER A 417 -3.75 -18.09 25.53
C SER A 417 -4.68 -17.74 24.37
N ASN A 418 -5.89 -18.32 24.34
CA ASN A 418 -6.88 -18.20 23.24
C ASN A 418 -7.24 -16.78 22.82
N SER A 419 -6.77 -15.75 23.51
CA SER A 419 -7.09 -14.34 23.22
C SER A 419 -5.86 -13.43 23.15
N LYS A 420 -4.64 -13.96 23.36
CA LYS A 420 -3.43 -13.15 23.34
C LYS A 420 -2.28 -13.91 22.67
N PRO A 421 -1.39 -13.20 21.98
CA PRO A 421 -0.16 -13.77 21.44
C PRO A 421 0.61 -14.49 22.54
N GLY A 422 1.15 -15.65 22.20
CA GLY A 422 1.89 -16.45 23.18
C GLY A 422 3.19 -15.80 23.61
N SER A 423 3.54 -15.94 24.87
CA SER A 423 4.91 -15.62 25.31
C SER A 423 5.86 -16.76 25.00
N VAL A 424 7.07 -16.43 24.59
CA VAL A 424 8.15 -17.38 24.32
C VAL A 424 9.19 -17.26 25.42
N VAL A 425 9.47 -18.37 26.13
CA VAL A 425 10.44 -18.42 27.23
C VAL A 425 11.52 -19.43 26.87
N PHE A 426 12.79 -19.01 26.92
CA PHE A 426 13.95 -19.88 26.68
C PHE A 426 14.41 -20.54 27.96
N ASP A 427 14.72 -21.83 27.88
CA ASP A 427 15.25 -22.57 28.99
C ASP A 427 16.73 -22.18 29.28
N ASP A 428 17.52 -21.92 28.21
CA ASP A 428 18.92 -21.54 28.25
C ASP A 428 19.13 -20.18 27.53
N GLY A 429 18.46 -19.11 27.98
CA GLY A 429 18.35 -17.81 27.28
C GLY A 429 19.69 -17.10 26.95
N ASP A 430 20.81 -17.48 27.58
CA ASP A 430 22.10 -16.83 27.33
C ASP A 430 22.94 -17.50 26.21
N ILE A 431 22.52 -18.68 25.71
CA ILE A 431 23.26 -19.41 24.68
C ILE A 431 23.32 -18.67 23.35
N PHE A 432 22.26 -17.94 23.02
CA PHE A 432 22.15 -17.13 21.80
C PHE A 432 22.68 -15.69 21.93
N ALA A 433 23.23 -15.35 23.10
CA ALA A 433 23.93 -14.08 23.29
C ALA A 433 25.44 -14.16 22.98
N GLN A 434 25.98 -15.35 22.73
CA GLN A 434 27.42 -15.60 22.58
C GLN A 434 27.80 -15.54 21.09
N THR A 435 28.60 -14.56 20.70
CA THR A 435 28.99 -14.31 19.30
C THR A 435 29.82 -15.43 18.68
N GLU A 436 30.57 -16.17 19.46
CA GLU A 436 31.33 -17.37 19.05
C GLU A 436 30.45 -18.53 18.58
N ASN A 437 29.15 -18.50 18.84
CA ASN A 437 28.20 -19.52 18.43
C ASN A 437 27.44 -19.18 17.14
N PHE A 438 27.77 -18.10 16.45
CA PHE A 438 27.13 -17.72 15.21
C PHE A 438 28.07 -17.74 14.02
N ALA A 439 27.70 -18.51 13.01
CA ALA A 439 28.39 -18.61 11.74
C ALA A 439 27.71 -17.73 10.67
N PHE A 440 28.50 -17.12 9.80
CA PHE A 440 28.04 -16.34 8.68
C PHE A 440 27.26 -17.23 7.70
N ARG A 441 25.96 -16.96 7.53
CA ARG A 441 25.07 -17.78 6.72
C ARG A 441 24.88 -17.26 5.32
N GLU A 442 24.55 -15.97 5.17
CA GLU A 442 24.11 -15.40 3.90
C GLU A 442 24.36 -13.91 3.83
N TYR A 443 24.81 -13.45 2.67
CA TYR A 443 24.77 -12.05 2.26
C TYR A 443 23.97 -11.91 0.99
N ARG A 444 23.08 -10.94 0.97
CA ARG A 444 22.22 -10.65 -0.17
C ARG A 444 22.19 -9.15 -0.42
N TYR A 445 22.27 -8.77 -1.68
CA TYR A 445 22.01 -7.40 -2.13
C TYR A 445 21.11 -7.42 -3.36
N ILE A 446 20.06 -6.61 -3.34
CA ILE A 446 19.08 -6.46 -4.40
C ILE A 446 19.12 -5.01 -4.88
N ASP A 447 18.98 -4.79 -6.18
CA ASP A 447 18.77 -3.50 -6.84
C ASP A 447 17.47 -3.64 -7.65
N GLU A 448 16.39 -3.03 -7.18
CA GLU A 448 15.10 -3.03 -7.86
C GLU A 448 14.77 -1.63 -8.38
N ARG A 449 14.19 -1.56 -9.58
CA ARG A 449 13.78 -0.31 -10.23
C ARG A 449 12.44 -0.48 -10.91
N VAL A 450 11.55 0.48 -10.68
CA VAL A 450 10.27 0.60 -11.35
C VAL A 450 10.19 1.97 -12.01
N ASN A 451 9.84 1.99 -13.29
CA ASN A 451 9.52 3.22 -14.02
C ASN A 451 8.09 3.10 -14.54
N ASN A 452 7.27 4.11 -14.33
CA ASN A 452 5.90 4.15 -14.79
C ASN A 452 5.61 5.54 -15.38
N GLU A 453 5.19 5.61 -16.64
CA GLU A 453 4.98 6.87 -17.37
C GLU A 453 3.65 6.82 -18.12
N GLU A 454 2.82 7.87 -17.97
CA GLU A 454 1.61 8.07 -18.77
C GLU A 454 1.69 9.40 -19.53
N THR A 455 1.39 9.38 -20.81
CA THR A 455 1.08 10.56 -21.62
C THR A 455 -0.40 10.52 -22.00
N ALA A 456 -1.12 11.62 -21.75
CA ALA A 456 -2.56 11.68 -22.01
C ALA A 456 -2.94 12.95 -22.78
N PHE A 457 -3.90 12.78 -23.68
CA PHE A 457 -4.61 13.87 -24.37
C PHE A 457 -6.11 13.74 -24.13
N LYS A 458 -6.77 14.85 -23.77
CA LYS A 458 -8.21 14.94 -23.56
C LYS A 458 -8.78 16.12 -24.34
N PHE A 459 -9.97 15.93 -24.92
CA PHE A 459 -10.70 16.97 -25.60
C PHE A 459 -12.21 16.79 -25.37
N ASP A 460 -12.89 17.85 -24.87
CA ASP A 460 -14.28 17.81 -24.50
C ASP A 460 -15.05 18.95 -25.18
N VAL A 461 -16.30 18.71 -25.48
CA VAL A 461 -17.26 19.67 -26.00
C VAL A 461 -18.52 19.61 -25.16
N GLU A 462 -18.95 20.75 -24.66
CA GLU A 462 -20.23 20.93 -23.95
C GLU A 462 -21.11 21.89 -24.71
N TYR A 463 -22.34 21.47 -24.96
CA TYR A 463 -23.36 22.31 -25.62
C TYR A 463 -24.54 22.47 -24.66
N ALA A 464 -24.72 23.68 -24.12
CA ALA A 464 -25.77 24.00 -23.19
C ALA A 464 -27.10 24.22 -23.93
N GLU A 465 -28.20 23.81 -23.30
CA GLU A 465 -29.60 23.97 -23.81
C GLU A 465 -29.74 23.56 -25.30
N PRO A 466 -29.33 22.33 -25.68
CA PRO A 466 -29.45 21.89 -27.07
C PRO A 466 -30.93 21.84 -27.50
N PHE A 467 -31.19 22.18 -28.75
CA PHE A 467 -32.52 22.08 -29.39
C PHE A 467 -33.61 22.95 -28.76
N ASP A 468 -33.25 24.00 -27.99
CA ASP A 468 -34.22 24.87 -27.28
C ASP A 468 -35.21 24.10 -26.38
N LEU A 469 -34.75 22.93 -25.85
CA LEU A 469 -35.45 22.14 -24.85
C LEU A 469 -35.01 22.57 -23.46
N GLU A 470 -35.86 23.28 -22.74
CA GLU A 470 -35.54 23.81 -21.40
C GLU A 470 -35.15 22.74 -20.39
N TRP A 471 -35.56 21.48 -20.61
CA TRP A 471 -35.22 20.36 -19.72
C TRP A 471 -33.93 19.63 -20.09
N VAL A 472 -33.28 19.93 -21.20
CA VAL A 472 -31.94 19.45 -21.53
C VAL A 472 -30.95 20.57 -21.26
N THR A 473 -30.31 20.54 -20.10
CA THR A 473 -29.41 21.61 -19.67
C THR A 473 -28.06 21.56 -20.36
N ALA A 474 -27.55 20.37 -20.66
CA ALA A 474 -26.33 20.21 -21.44
C ALA A 474 -26.24 18.84 -22.12
N VAL A 475 -25.54 18.82 -23.27
CA VAL A 475 -25.00 17.62 -23.88
C VAL A 475 -23.48 17.76 -23.92
N LYS A 476 -22.78 16.76 -23.37
CA LYS A 476 -21.31 16.69 -23.32
C LYS A 476 -20.82 15.51 -24.13
N THR A 477 -19.70 15.67 -24.81
CA THR A 477 -19.01 14.61 -25.52
C THR A 477 -17.52 14.89 -25.51
N GLY A 478 -16.72 13.84 -25.54
CA GLY A 478 -15.27 14.00 -25.56
C GLY A 478 -14.53 12.74 -25.91
N ILE A 479 -13.25 12.92 -26.15
CA ILE A 479 -12.29 11.85 -26.42
C ILE A 479 -11.14 11.95 -25.44
N ARG A 480 -10.57 10.80 -25.10
CA ARG A 480 -9.29 10.69 -24.34
C ARG A 480 -8.44 9.60 -24.98
N HIS A 481 -7.17 9.90 -25.13
CA HIS A 481 -6.16 8.94 -25.57
C HIS A 481 -5.01 8.94 -24.57
N THR A 482 -4.52 7.75 -24.20
CA THR A 482 -3.37 7.61 -23.29
C THR A 482 -2.43 6.52 -23.77
N GLU A 483 -1.15 6.78 -23.57
CA GLU A 483 -0.07 5.81 -23.69
C GLU A 483 0.59 5.70 -22.31
N ASN A 484 0.69 4.49 -21.77
CA ASN A 484 1.34 4.18 -20.50
C ASN A 484 2.41 3.10 -20.72
N ASP A 485 3.60 3.35 -20.18
CA ASP A 485 4.71 2.41 -20.17
C ASP A 485 5.14 2.13 -18.72
N TYR A 486 5.07 0.87 -18.32
CA TYR A 486 5.54 0.36 -17.04
C TYR A 486 6.73 -0.56 -17.24
N GLU A 487 7.85 -0.29 -16.60
CA GLU A 487 9.05 -1.14 -16.63
C GLU A 487 9.52 -1.47 -15.21
N ARG A 488 9.72 -2.75 -14.94
CA ARG A 488 10.34 -3.26 -13.71
C ARG A 488 11.59 -4.05 -14.04
N THR A 489 12.68 -3.73 -13.35
CA THR A 489 13.95 -4.45 -13.42
C THR A 489 14.45 -4.77 -12.02
N GLN A 490 15.07 -5.93 -11.85
CA GLN A 490 15.72 -6.33 -10.61
C GLN A 490 17.05 -7.01 -10.92
N SER A 491 18.05 -6.72 -10.10
CA SER A 491 19.33 -7.44 -10.11
C SER A 491 19.71 -7.85 -8.70
N GLU A 492 20.35 -9.00 -8.54
CA GLU A 492 20.65 -9.57 -7.25
C GLU A 492 22.10 -10.09 -7.19
N LEU A 493 22.76 -9.84 -6.06
CA LEU A 493 23.93 -10.60 -5.60
C LEU A 493 23.49 -11.40 -4.39
N ARG A 494 23.63 -12.72 -4.45
CA ARG A 494 23.29 -13.61 -3.35
C ARG A 494 24.38 -14.63 -3.09
N LEU A 495 24.86 -14.69 -1.86
CA LEU A 495 25.84 -15.65 -1.35
C LEU A 495 25.16 -16.41 -0.21
N LYS A 496 24.74 -17.64 -0.48
CA LYS A 496 23.90 -18.43 0.43
C LYS A 496 24.69 -19.61 1.02
N ASP A 497 24.20 -20.12 2.14
CA ASP A 497 24.69 -21.34 2.76
C ASP A 497 26.20 -21.33 3.09
N ILE A 498 26.79 -20.14 3.34
CA ILE A 498 28.23 -19.95 3.60
C ILE A 498 28.65 -20.82 4.76
N TYR A 499 27.91 -20.87 5.86
CA TYR A 499 28.22 -21.58 7.08
C TYR A 499 28.49 -23.08 6.89
N LYS A 500 27.97 -23.70 5.84
CA LYS A 500 28.11 -25.15 5.57
C LYS A 500 28.87 -25.48 4.27
N ASN A 501 28.94 -24.54 3.33
CA ASN A 501 29.50 -24.80 1.99
C ASN A 501 30.82 -24.05 1.74
N LEU A 502 31.27 -23.20 2.68
CA LEU A 502 32.53 -22.48 2.53
C LEU A 502 33.72 -23.43 2.51
N LYS A 503 34.60 -23.25 1.53
CA LYS A 503 35.90 -23.92 1.44
C LYS A 503 37.00 -22.87 1.30
N ASP A 504 38.10 -23.08 2.03
CA ASP A 504 39.28 -22.22 1.96
C ASP A 504 40.08 -22.38 0.65
N ALA A 505 41.17 -21.68 0.49
CA ALA A 505 42.03 -21.74 -0.71
C ALA A 505 42.64 -23.15 -0.97
N ASN A 506 42.67 -24.03 0.01
CA ASN A 506 43.14 -25.41 -0.09
C ASN A 506 42.02 -26.39 -0.47
N GLY A 507 40.77 -25.90 -0.43
CA GLY A 507 39.57 -26.71 -0.61
C GLY A 507 39.05 -27.37 0.65
N ASP A 508 39.61 -27.02 1.80
CA ASP A 508 39.19 -27.52 3.09
C ASP A 508 37.97 -26.75 3.61
N PRO A 509 36.97 -27.39 4.27
CA PRO A 509 35.84 -26.73 4.89
C PRO A 509 36.27 -25.64 5.87
N ALA A 510 35.60 -24.50 5.84
CA ALA A 510 35.90 -23.37 6.70
C ALA A 510 34.57 -22.73 7.19
N ILE A 511 34.61 -22.04 8.33
CA ILE A 511 33.51 -21.27 8.88
C ILE A 511 34.03 -19.88 9.20
N ILE A 512 33.17 -18.85 8.98
CA ILE A 512 33.43 -17.48 9.38
C ILE A 512 32.55 -17.20 10.58
N TRP A 513 33.14 -16.93 11.73
CA TRP A 513 32.43 -16.69 12.96
C TRP A 513 32.12 -15.20 13.18
N MET A 514 31.04 -14.94 13.91
CA MET A 514 30.61 -13.57 14.21
C MET A 514 31.64 -12.80 15.05
N ASP A 515 32.28 -13.44 16.04
CA ASP A 515 33.33 -12.85 16.86
C ASP A 515 34.62 -12.54 16.07
N GLU A 516 34.94 -13.36 15.06
CA GLU A 516 36.04 -13.09 14.12
C GLU A 516 35.78 -11.84 13.29
N ILE A 517 34.53 -11.66 12.80
CA ILE A 517 34.13 -10.45 12.09
C ILE A 517 34.16 -9.24 13.03
N ALA A 518 33.67 -9.37 14.26
CA ALA A 518 33.72 -8.32 15.26
C ALA A 518 35.15 -7.87 15.57
N ALA A 519 36.09 -8.82 15.61
CA ALA A 519 37.51 -8.56 15.85
C ALA A 519 38.21 -7.92 14.65
N ALA A 520 37.91 -8.40 13.42
CA ALA A 520 38.51 -7.88 12.17
C ALA A 520 37.93 -6.51 11.77
N PHE A 521 36.64 -6.27 12.06
CA PHE A 521 35.90 -5.05 11.72
C PHE A 521 35.19 -4.47 12.96
N PRO A 522 35.89 -3.79 13.86
CA PRO A 522 35.32 -3.28 15.10
C PRO A 522 34.11 -2.41 14.88
N GLY A 523 33.04 -2.68 15.63
CA GLY A 523 31.75 -1.98 15.51
C GLY A 523 30.84 -2.47 14.36
N SER A 524 31.16 -3.58 13.70
CA SER A 524 30.30 -4.23 12.70
C SER A 524 29.26 -5.14 13.34
N ILE A 525 29.50 -5.64 14.53
CA ILE A 525 28.60 -6.48 15.30
C ILE A 525 28.12 -5.68 16.50
N ILE A 526 26.82 -5.61 16.64
CA ILE A 526 26.15 -4.86 17.71
C ILE A 526 25.09 -5.71 18.41
N THR A 527 24.76 -5.35 19.64
CA THR A 527 23.51 -5.77 20.27
C THR A 527 22.53 -4.64 20.03
N PRO A 528 21.51 -4.84 19.20
CA PRO A 528 20.56 -3.78 18.93
C PRO A 528 19.86 -3.41 20.25
N GLY A 529 19.81 -2.13 20.54
CA GLY A 529 19.05 -1.61 21.67
C GLY A 529 17.55 -1.69 21.36
N VAL A 530 17.00 -2.90 21.36
CA VAL A 530 15.54 -3.06 21.34
C VAL A 530 15.07 -2.50 22.67
N GLY A 531 14.36 -1.36 22.64
CA GLY A 531 13.94 -0.65 23.84
C GLY A 531 13.20 -1.56 24.82
N SER A 532 13.26 -1.23 26.10
CA SER A 532 12.48 -1.96 27.13
C SER A 532 10.96 -1.86 26.93
N ASP A 533 10.51 -1.10 25.93
CA ASP A 533 9.15 -0.83 25.52
C ASP A 533 8.69 -1.66 24.29
N ALA A 534 9.59 -2.51 23.74
CA ALA A 534 9.23 -3.41 22.64
C ALA A 534 8.17 -4.41 23.12
N PHE A 535 7.05 -4.47 22.41
CA PHE A 535 5.90 -5.33 22.70
C PHE A 535 5.23 -5.10 24.07
N ASP A 536 5.38 -3.90 24.65
CA ASP A 536 4.85 -3.56 25.98
C ASP A 536 3.31 -3.72 26.07
N HIS A 537 2.60 -3.51 24.97
CA HIS A 537 1.14 -3.55 24.92
C HIS A 537 0.61 -4.98 24.71
N THR A 538 1.41 -5.90 24.22
CA THR A 538 1.00 -7.27 23.88
C THR A 538 1.48 -8.32 24.85
N GLY A 539 2.56 -8.07 25.58
CA GLY A 539 3.15 -9.04 26.51
C GLY A 539 3.76 -10.28 25.84
N ILE A 540 4.01 -10.24 24.53
CA ILE A 540 4.51 -11.36 23.71
C ILE A 540 5.94 -11.72 24.08
N ALA A 541 6.79 -10.77 24.34
CA ALA A 541 8.17 -11.01 24.63
C ALA A 541 8.33 -11.46 26.08
N GLY A 542 8.72 -12.72 26.27
CA GLY A 542 9.36 -13.10 27.52
C GLY A 542 10.62 -12.25 27.73
N PRO A 543 10.99 -11.93 28.97
CA PRO A 543 12.02 -10.95 29.28
C PRO A 543 13.42 -11.27 28.71
N ASN A 544 13.62 -12.43 28.08
CA ASN A 544 14.92 -12.88 27.56
C ASN A 544 14.97 -13.07 26.04
N ALA A 545 13.86 -12.98 25.33
CA ALA A 545 13.82 -13.32 23.89
C ALA A 545 14.47 -12.26 23.00
N LEU A 546 14.46 -11.00 23.40
CA LEU A 546 14.89 -9.86 22.59
C LEU A 546 16.09 -9.09 23.18
N THR A 547 16.43 -9.30 24.44
CA THR A 547 17.36 -8.41 25.14
C THR A 547 18.84 -8.70 24.86
N ASN A 548 19.16 -9.86 24.26
CA ASN A 548 20.55 -10.32 24.20
C ASN A 548 20.98 -10.95 22.85
N PHE A 549 20.32 -10.68 21.73
CA PHE A 549 20.85 -11.16 20.45
C PHE A 549 21.78 -10.13 19.80
N THR A 550 22.78 -10.64 19.08
CA THR A 550 23.77 -9.83 18.35
C THR A 550 23.59 -10.00 16.84
N VAL A 551 23.84 -8.93 16.12
CA VAL A 551 23.63 -8.84 14.66
C VAL A 551 24.68 -7.98 14.00
N TYR A 552 24.74 -8.00 12.68
CA TYR A 552 25.47 -7.01 11.90
C TYR A 552 24.81 -5.63 11.99
N ASP A 553 25.60 -4.57 12.05
CA ASP A 553 25.10 -3.18 12.15
C ASP A 553 24.38 -2.75 10.84
N ALA A 554 23.10 -2.38 10.93
CA ALA A 554 22.32 -1.93 9.79
C ALA A 554 22.85 -0.62 9.19
N GLY A 555 23.37 0.28 10.00
CA GLY A 555 23.99 1.52 9.52
C GLY A 555 25.23 1.26 8.63
N ARG A 556 25.97 0.16 8.87
CA ARG A 556 27.02 -0.31 7.96
C ARG A 556 26.46 -1.06 6.76
N LEU A 557 25.40 -1.85 6.97
CA LEU A 557 24.76 -2.61 5.91
C LEU A 557 24.19 -1.65 4.83
N LYS A 558 23.67 -0.52 5.24
CA LYS A 558 23.23 0.58 4.39
C LYS A 558 24.37 1.11 3.47
N ASN A 559 25.62 1.05 3.94
CA ASN A 559 26.76 1.37 3.10
C ASN A 559 27.21 0.15 2.28
N VAL A 560 26.44 -0.12 1.21
CA VAL A 560 26.59 -1.28 0.34
C VAL A 560 28.04 -1.54 -0.09
N ASN A 561 28.77 -0.48 -0.50
CA ASN A 561 30.14 -0.61 -0.97
C ASN A 561 31.12 -1.01 0.16
N GLU A 562 30.88 -0.55 1.38
CA GLU A 562 31.71 -0.92 2.54
C GLU A 562 31.47 -2.37 2.91
N THR A 563 30.19 -2.76 3.05
CA THR A 563 29.79 -4.14 3.37
C THR A 563 30.26 -5.12 2.29
N PHE A 564 30.09 -4.79 1.03
CA PHE A 564 30.54 -5.60 -0.09
C PHE A 564 32.06 -5.86 -0.03
N ARG A 565 32.87 -4.82 0.21
CA ARG A 565 34.32 -4.96 0.35
C ARG A 565 34.71 -5.81 1.55
N MET A 566 33.99 -5.69 2.67
CA MET A 566 34.18 -6.54 3.83
C MET A 566 33.91 -8.01 3.46
N VAL A 567 32.78 -8.30 2.82
CA VAL A 567 32.44 -9.66 2.38
C VAL A 567 33.46 -10.21 1.39
N GLN A 568 33.97 -9.38 0.45
CA GLN A 568 35.08 -9.76 -0.44
C GLN A 568 36.35 -10.17 0.35
N GLN A 569 36.69 -9.44 1.41
CA GLN A 569 37.88 -9.76 2.24
C GLN A 569 37.65 -11.06 3.03
N LEU A 570 36.45 -11.27 3.60
CA LEU A 570 36.10 -12.47 4.33
C LEU A 570 36.15 -13.75 3.47
N LEU A 571 35.73 -13.63 2.21
CA LEU A 571 35.63 -14.75 1.27
C LEU A 571 36.84 -14.86 0.33
N ALA A 572 37.90 -14.05 0.56
CA ALA A 572 39.09 -14.02 -0.30
C ALA A 572 39.78 -15.40 -0.42
N GLY A 573 39.92 -15.88 -1.65
CA GLY A 573 40.52 -17.19 -1.95
C GLY A 573 39.64 -18.40 -1.69
N SER A 574 38.39 -18.22 -1.33
CA SER A 574 37.41 -19.29 -1.12
C SER A 574 36.78 -19.79 -2.41
N ASN A 575 35.97 -20.85 -2.32
CA ASN A 575 35.16 -21.34 -3.41
C ASN A 575 34.11 -20.31 -3.93
N TYR A 576 33.71 -19.31 -3.11
CA TYR A 576 32.85 -18.22 -3.53
C TYR A 576 33.51 -17.21 -4.47
N ASN A 577 34.84 -17.27 -4.65
CA ASN A 577 35.54 -16.53 -5.71
C ASN A 577 35.63 -17.32 -7.04
N THR A 578 34.99 -18.49 -7.15
CA THR A 578 35.00 -19.30 -8.38
C THR A 578 33.73 -18.99 -9.18
N PRO A 579 33.81 -18.43 -10.39
CA PRO A 579 32.66 -18.19 -11.23
C PRO A 579 31.85 -19.48 -11.49
N GLY A 580 30.51 -19.38 -11.38
CA GLY A 580 29.62 -20.52 -11.55
C GLY A 580 29.42 -21.37 -10.30
N ASN A 581 29.84 -20.93 -9.14
CA ASN A 581 29.46 -21.56 -7.86
C ASN A 581 27.93 -21.43 -7.66
N SER A 582 27.25 -22.55 -7.40
CA SER A 582 25.79 -22.61 -7.20
C SER A 582 25.28 -21.83 -5.98
N ASP A 583 26.16 -21.64 -4.99
CA ASP A 583 25.83 -20.94 -3.75
C ASP A 583 26.08 -19.43 -3.82
N GLY A 584 26.52 -18.93 -4.98
CA GLY A 584 26.79 -17.53 -5.29
C GLY A 584 28.27 -17.27 -5.60
N TYR A 585 28.54 -16.14 -6.22
CA TYR A 585 29.86 -15.71 -6.63
C TYR A 585 30.11 -14.26 -6.19
N ILE A 586 31.32 -14.00 -5.71
CA ILE A 586 31.82 -12.66 -5.41
C ILE A 586 33.23 -12.48 -6.00
N SER A 587 33.42 -11.44 -6.78
CA SER A 587 34.72 -11.11 -7.38
C SER A 587 35.75 -10.71 -6.31
N THR A 588 37.02 -10.90 -6.59
CA THR A 588 38.09 -10.50 -5.65
C THR A 588 38.43 -9.02 -5.69
N ASN A 589 38.15 -8.34 -6.79
CA ASN A 589 38.52 -6.94 -7.05
C ASN A 589 37.46 -6.11 -7.78
N GLY A 590 36.26 -6.65 -7.98
CA GLY A 590 35.15 -5.95 -8.64
C GLY A 590 34.41 -4.99 -7.70
N SER A 591 33.47 -4.25 -8.24
CA SER A 591 32.46 -3.52 -7.49
C SER A 591 31.19 -4.39 -7.33
N VAL A 592 30.28 -3.98 -6.48
CA VAL A 592 28.99 -4.66 -6.34
C VAL A 592 28.23 -4.73 -7.67
N ALA A 593 28.33 -3.70 -8.49
CA ALA A 593 27.68 -3.64 -9.80
C ALA A 593 28.25 -4.68 -10.81
N ASP A 594 29.51 -5.09 -10.64
CA ASP A 594 30.12 -6.10 -11.52
C ASP A 594 29.65 -7.53 -11.17
N ASP A 595 29.18 -7.74 -9.94
CA ASP A 595 28.77 -9.05 -9.42
C ASP A 595 27.22 -9.20 -9.36
N LEU A 596 26.47 -8.14 -9.66
CA LEU A 596 25.02 -8.20 -9.77
C LEU A 596 24.61 -9.05 -10.99
N VAL A 597 23.67 -9.95 -10.75
CA VAL A 597 23.05 -10.76 -11.79
C VAL A 597 21.60 -10.30 -11.98
N GLU A 598 21.25 -10.00 -13.23
CA GLU A 598 19.87 -9.63 -13.57
C GLU A 598 18.90 -10.78 -13.23
N SER A 599 17.90 -10.46 -12.44
CA SER A 599 16.79 -11.36 -12.09
C SER A 599 15.77 -11.35 -13.23
N LYS A 600 16.06 -12.11 -14.28
CA LYS A 600 15.24 -12.12 -15.51
C LYS A 600 13.80 -12.51 -15.27
N GLY A 601 13.51 -13.29 -14.22
CA GLY A 601 12.15 -13.60 -13.77
C GLY A 601 11.38 -12.39 -13.22
N SER A 602 12.07 -11.34 -12.79
CA SER A 602 11.46 -10.11 -12.27
C SER A 602 11.35 -9.00 -13.33
N TYR A 603 11.86 -9.21 -14.54
CA TYR A 603 11.77 -8.23 -15.62
C TYR A 603 10.37 -8.21 -16.22
N ALA A 604 9.76 -7.03 -16.28
CA ALA A 604 8.49 -6.80 -16.96
C ALA A 604 8.51 -5.43 -17.66
N LEU A 605 8.06 -5.40 -18.90
CA LEU A 605 7.77 -4.17 -19.64
C LEU A 605 6.37 -4.28 -20.20
N ILE A 606 5.45 -3.45 -19.68
CA ILE A 606 4.04 -3.45 -20.03
C ILE A 606 3.70 -2.10 -20.67
N GLY A 607 3.39 -2.12 -21.96
CA GLY A 607 2.83 -0.95 -22.66
C GLY A 607 1.32 -1.07 -22.72
N GLU A 608 0.62 -0.02 -22.35
CA GLU A 608 -0.84 0.06 -22.42
C GLU A 608 -1.27 1.31 -23.17
N GLU A 609 -2.04 1.13 -24.24
CA GLU A 609 -2.62 2.22 -25.03
C GLU A 609 -4.14 2.20 -24.84
N THR A 610 -4.74 3.34 -24.46
CA THR A 610 -6.20 3.44 -24.33
C THR A 610 -6.77 4.57 -25.17
N SER A 611 -7.90 4.29 -25.82
CA SER A 611 -8.68 5.27 -26.55
C SER A 611 -10.13 5.23 -26.06
N ALA A 612 -10.64 6.38 -25.64
CA ALA A 612 -11.99 6.47 -25.10
C ALA A 612 -12.80 7.58 -25.75
N PHE A 613 -14.11 7.34 -25.88
CA PHE A 613 -15.11 8.30 -26.30
C PHE A 613 -16.30 8.26 -25.36
N TYR A 614 -16.89 9.41 -25.01
CA TYR A 614 -18.12 9.45 -24.23
C TYR A 614 -19.18 10.38 -24.82
N LEU A 615 -20.43 10.08 -24.48
CA LEU A 615 -21.59 10.94 -24.71
C LEU A 615 -22.42 10.98 -23.43
N GLN A 616 -22.79 12.21 -22.99
CA GLN A 616 -23.52 12.46 -21.77
C GLN A 616 -24.59 13.51 -22.02
N ALA A 617 -25.77 13.36 -21.41
CA ALA A 617 -26.78 14.36 -21.32
C ALA A 617 -27.10 14.71 -19.87
N ASN A 618 -27.22 16.00 -19.59
CA ASN A 618 -27.68 16.52 -18.30
C ASN A 618 -29.11 17.03 -18.51
N LEU A 619 -30.04 16.55 -17.70
CA LEU A 619 -31.48 16.81 -17.84
C LEU A 619 -32.01 17.32 -16.50
N ASP A 620 -32.77 18.43 -16.54
CA ASP A 620 -33.44 19.02 -15.40
C ASP A 620 -34.93 19.16 -15.63
N PHE A 621 -35.75 18.49 -14.84
CA PHE A 621 -37.21 18.47 -14.91
C PHE A 621 -37.78 18.87 -13.54
N ASP A 622 -38.05 20.13 -13.33
CA ASP A 622 -38.58 20.66 -12.07
C ASP A 622 -37.71 20.22 -10.87
N ARG A 623 -38.01 19.07 -10.24
CA ARG A 623 -37.34 18.49 -9.10
C ARG A 623 -36.37 17.33 -9.45
N TRP A 624 -36.24 17.00 -10.70
CA TRP A 624 -35.42 15.90 -11.17
C TRP A 624 -34.17 16.41 -11.87
N HIS A 625 -33.03 15.99 -11.40
CA HIS A 625 -31.72 16.24 -12.01
C HIS A 625 -31.14 14.90 -12.45
N VAL A 626 -30.92 14.72 -13.74
CA VAL A 626 -30.51 13.44 -14.32
C VAL A 626 -29.24 13.62 -15.15
N ILE A 627 -28.23 12.82 -14.87
CA ILE A 627 -27.04 12.68 -15.71
C ILE A 627 -27.05 11.28 -16.30
N VAL A 628 -27.08 11.16 -17.63
CA VAL A 628 -27.17 9.86 -18.30
C VAL A 628 -26.28 9.82 -19.54
N GLY A 629 -25.68 8.67 -19.80
CA GLY A 629 -24.89 8.46 -21.01
C GLY A 629 -24.07 7.19 -20.97
N GLY A 630 -22.98 7.19 -21.74
CA GLY A 630 -22.07 6.05 -21.79
C GLY A 630 -20.68 6.45 -22.28
N ARG A 631 -19.70 5.68 -21.85
CA ARG A 631 -18.31 5.77 -22.25
C ARG A 631 -17.90 4.48 -22.92
N TYR A 632 -17.30 4.55 -24.08
CA TYR A 632 -16.68 3.44 -24.79
C TYR A 632 -15.17 3.56 -24.68
N VAL A 633 -14.50 2.45 -24.33
CA VAL A 633 -13.06 2.40 -24.11
C VAL A 633 -12.50 1.21 -24.86
N GLU A 634 -11.47 1.42 -25.64
CA GLU A 634 -10.62 0.40 -26.27
C GLU A 634 -9.26 0.39 -25.56
N THR A 635 -8.75 -0.79 -25.26
CA THR A 635 -7.47 -0.98 -24.56
C THR A 635 -6.63 -1.99 -25.31
N ASP A 636 -5.39 -1.60 -25.66
CA ASP A 636 -4.36 -2.44 -26.22
C ASP A 636 -3.22 -2.61 -25.22
N ILE A 637 -2.85 -3.86 -24.90
CA ILE A 637 -1.77 -4.19 -23.96
C ILE A 637 -0.69 -4.96 -24.71
N THR A 638 0.57 -4.57 -24.47
CA THR A 638 1.75 -5.28 -24.93
C THR A 638 2.61 -5.66 -23.73
N SER A 639 2.67 -6.94 -23.40
CA SER A 639 3.46 -7.50 -22.29
C SER A 639 4.75 -8.10 -22.80
N THR A 640 5.90 -7.61 -22.33
CA THR A 640 7.22 -8.08 -22.71
C THR A 640 7.98 -8.56 -21.47
N ALA A 641 8.50 -9.77 -21.52
CA ALA A 641 9.31 -10.36 -20.46
C ALA A 641 10.30 -11.37 -21.02
N TYR A 642 11.19 -11.90 -20.20
CA TYR A 642 12.08 -12.97 -20.64
C TYR A 642 11.31 -14.28 -20.82
N ASN A 643 11.76 -15.09 -21.78
CA ASN A 643 11.31 -16.48 -21.91
C ASN A 643 11.74 -17.30 -20.68
N GLN A 644 11.25 -18.55 -20.59
CA GLN A 644 11.53 -19.45 -19.48
C GLN A 644 13.03 -19.70 -19.22
N GLU A 645 13.84 -19.65 -20.26
CA GLU A 645 15.30 -19.87 -20.20
C GLU A 645 16.06 -18.56 -19.87
N GLY A 646 15.39 -17.42 -19.86
CA GLY A 646 16.02 -16.10 -19.68
C GLY A 646 16.96 -15.74 -20.84
N THR A 647 16.77 -16.30 -22.02
CA THR A 647 17.68 -16.14 -23.18
C THR A 647 17.19 -15.13 -24.21
N SER A 648 15.88 -14.91 -24.29
CA SER A 648 15.24 -13.98 -25.22
C SER A 648 13.98 -13.36 -24.63
N LEU A 649 13.61 -12.20 -25.15
CA LEU A 649 12.34 -11.56 -24.78
C LEU A 649 11.19 -12.19 -25.56
N VAL A 650 10.07 -12.36 -24.86
CA VAL A 650 8.76 -12.78 -25.40
C VAL A 650 7.83 -11.58 -25.32
N VAL A 651 7.05 -11.38 -26.37
CA VAL A 651 6.06 -10.30 -26.45
C VAL A 651 4.69 -10.93 -26.66
N GLU A 652 3.79 -10.67 -25.72
CA GLU A 652 2.39 -11.07 -25.80
C GLU A 652 1.51 -9.83 -25.94
N LYS A 653 0.45 -9.91 -26.73
CA LYS A 653 -0.45 -8.79 -26.98
C LYS A 653 -1.89 -9.18 -26.72
N GLN A 654 -2.63 -8.25 -26.12
CA GLN A 654 -4.05 -8.39 -25.85
C GLN A 654 -4.77 -7.10 -26.23
N SER A 655 -6.01 -7.20 -26.70
CA SER A 655 -6.90 -6.06 -26.95
C SER A 655 -8.30 -6.41 -26.49
N TYR A 656 -8.99 -5.46 -25.88
CA TYR A 656 -10.40 -5.58 -25.48
C TYR A 656 -11.09 -4.20 -25.48
N ASP A 657 -12.41 -4.22 -25.48
CA ASP A 657 -13.24 -3.02 -25.43
C ASP A 657 -14.34 -3.15 -24.38
N ASP A 658 -14.72 -2.00 -23.80
CA ASP A 658 -15.75 -1.91 -22.78
C ASP A 658 -16.72 -0.75 -23.07
N LEU A 659 -18.03 -1.04 -22.97
CA LEU A 659 -19.06 -0.04 -22.95
C LEU A 659 -19.57 0.15 -21.52
N LEU A 660 -19.40 1.36 -21.00
CA LEU A 660 -19.68 1.73 -19.61
C LEU A 660 -20.85 2.73 -19.54
N PRO A 661 -22.11 2.27 -19.59
CA PRO A 661 -23.27 3.13 -19.39
C PRO A 661 -23.38 3.53 -17.92
N SER A 662 -23.84 4.77 -17.69
CA SER A 662 -24.17 5.25 -16.34
C SER A 662 -25.37 6.18 -16.35
N VAL A 663 -26.11 6.15 -15.24
CA VAL A 663 -27.20 7.08 -14.94
C VAL A 663 -27.12 7.47 -13.47
N ASN A 664 -27.19 8.78 -13.23
CA ASN A 664 -27.29 9.38 -11.90
C ASN A 664 -28.56 10.24 -11.90
N VAL A 665 -29.40 10.08 -10.89
CA VAL A 665 -30.65 10.79 -10.70
C VAL A 665 -30.68 11.38 -9.30
N ALA A 666 -30.83 12.69 -9.18
CA ALA A 666 -31.17 13.35 -7.93
C ALA A 666 -32.60 13.90 -8.02
N TYR A 667 -33.41 13.63 -6.98
CA TYR A 667 -34.78 14.08 -6.87
C TYR A 667 -34.98 14.89 -5.60
N ASP A 668 -35.37 16.15 -5.76
CA ASP A 668 -35.69 17.05 -4.64
C ASP A 668 -37.07 16.66 -4.07
N LEU A 669 -37.07 15.73 -3.10
CA LEU A 669 -38.29 15.27 -2.44
C LEU A 669 -38.98 16.42 -1.69
N MET A 670 -38.17 17.26 -1.03
CA MET A 670 -38.50 18.52 -0.36
C MET A 670 -37.34 19.51 -0.59
N ASP A 671 -37.56 20.75 -0.25
CA ASP A 671 -36.53 21.79 -0.39
C ASP A 671 -35.20 21.42 0.32
N ASP A 672 -35.28 20.64 1.41
CA ASP A 672 -34.14 20.23 2.23
C ASP A 672 -33.89 18.72 2.18
N THR A 673 -34.51 17.98 1.28
CA THR A 673 -34.42 16.52 1.21
C THR A 673 -34.23 16.04 -0.21
N ILE A 674 -33.12 15.37 -0.46
CA ILE A 674 -32.75 14.83 -1.77
C ILE A 674 -32.75 13.30 -1.70
N VAL A 675 -33.34 12.66 -2.70
CA VAL A 675 -33.21 11.23 -2.94
C VAL A 675 -32.36 11.03 -4.18
N ARG A 676 -31.31 10.22 -4.05
CA ARG A 676 -30.41 9.90 -5.17
C ARG A 676 -30.55 8.45 -5.57
N PHE A 677 -30.48 8.21 -6.85
CA PHE A 677 -30.36 6.89 -7.44
C PHE A 677 -29.23 6.90 -8.48
N ALA A 678 -28.39 5.87 -8.45
CA ALA A 678 -27.36 5.69 -9.48
C ALA A 678 -27.28 4.24 -9.94
N ALA A 679 -26.99 4.05 -11.23
CA ALA A 679 -26.65 2.75 -11.78
C ALA A 679 -25.55 2.92 -12.82
N ALA A 680 -24.50 2.08 -12.76
CA ALA A 680 -23.39 2.15 -13.69
C ALA A 680 -22.74 0.79 -13.92
N LYS A 681 -22.18 0.60 -15.11
CA LYS A 681 -21.14 -0.41 -15.34
C LYS A 681 -19.79 0.25 -15.16
N VAL A 682 -18.92 -0.44 -14.42
CA VAL A 682 -17.55 0.01 -14.12
C VAL A 682 -16.56 -1.10 -14.45
N MET A 683 -15.31 -0.71 -14.69
CA MET A 683 -14.23 -1.65 -14.96
C MET A 683 -12.94 -1.20 -14.31
N ARG A 684 -12.03 -2.15 -14.02
CA ARG A 684 -10.65 -1.91 -13.66
C ARG A 684 -9.75 -2.94 -14.32
N ARG A 685 -8.64 -2.48 -14.87
CA ARG A 685 -7.62 -3.33 -15.51
C ARG A 685 -6.80 -4.05 -14.46
N ALA A 686 -6.27 -5.23 -14.82
CA ALA A 686 -5.33 -5.99 -14.01
C ALA A 686 -4.05 -5.17 -13.69
N ASP A 687 -3.40 -5.46 -12.58
CA ASP A 687 -2.16 -4.79 -12.23
C ASP A 687 -1.00 -5.20 -13.16
N TYR A 688 0.00 -4.33 -13.33
CA TYR A 688 1.07 -4.56 -14.30
C TYR A 688 1.88 -5.81 -14.01
N ASN A 689 2.13 -6.12 -12.74
CA ASN A 689 2.85 -7.34 -12.34
C ASN A 689 2.07 -8.61 -12.69
N GLU A 690 0.73 -8.57 -12.67
CA GLU A 690 -0.15 -9.69 -13.02
C GLU A 690 -0.12 -9.99 -14.52
N LEU A 691 0.31 -9.04 -15.35
CA LEU A 691 0.38 -9.16 -16.81
C LEU A 691 1.74 -9.67 -17.32
N SER A 692 2.72 -9.95 -16.44
CA SER A 692 4.04 -10.41 -16.85
C SER A 692 4.02 -11.88 -17.28
N PRO A 693 4.45 -12.24 -18.50
CA PRO A 693 4.44 -13.63 -18.96
C PRO A 693 5.56 -14.52 -18.38
N THR A 694 6.44 -13.97 -17.53
CA THR A 694 7.63 -14.70 -17.05
C THR A 694 7.31 -15.64 -15.90
N TYR A 695 7.96 -16.82 -15.91
CA TYR A 695 7.93 -17.76 -14.79
C TYR A 695 8.99 -17.38 -13.75
N ILE A 696 8.58 -17.35 -12.49
CA ILE A 696 9.46 -17.26 -11.32
C ILE A 696 9.44 -18.63 -10.64
N PHE A 697 10.52 -19.38 -10.78
CA PHE A 697 10.64 -20.72 -10.24
C PHE A 697 11.22 -20.73 -8.83
N ASN A 698 10.74 -21.62 -7.98
CA ASN A 698 11.44 -21.95 -6.75
C ASN A 698 12.77 -22.69 -7.03
N SER A 699 13.62 -22.85 -6.01
CA SER A 699 14.98 -23.38 -6.19
C SER A 699 15.02 -24.85 -6.62
N ASP A 700 14.02 -25.64 -6.28
CA ASP A 700 13.90 -27.07 -6.60
C ASP A 700 13.06 -27.37 -7.85
N ARG A 701 12.53 -26.31 -8.49
CA ARG A 701 11.73 -26.39 -9.72
C ARG A 701 10.46 -27.24 -9.58
N ILE A 702 9.85 -27.23 -8.41
CA ILE A 702 8.57 -27.92 -8.16
C ILE A 702 7.42 -26.98 -8.39
N THR A 703 7.53 -25.76 -7.86
CA THR A 703 6.54 -24.70 -8.00
C THR A 703 7.08 -23.50 -8.76
N ALA A 704 6.19 -22.73 -9.34
CA ALA A 704 6.47 -21.46 -9.98
C ALA A 704 5.29 -20.51 -9.79
N THR A 705 5.56 -19.22 -9.86
CA THR A 705 4.55 -18.19 -10.06
C THR A 705 4.71 -17.57 -11.44
N LYS A 706 3.63 -17.09 -12.02
CA LYS A 706 3.62 -16.46 -13.34
C LYS A 706 2.49 -15.43 -13.39
N GLY A 707 2.67 -14.29 -14.02
CA GLY A 707 1.55 -13.45 -14.42
C GLY A 707 0.82 -14.00 -15.66
N ASN A 708 -0.27 -13.39 -16.03
CA ASN A 708 -1.14 -13.80 -17.12
C ASN A 708 -1.48 -12.62 -18.04
N PRO A 709 -0.78 -12.45 -19.18
CA PRO A 709 -1.07 -11.38 -20.14
C PRO A 709 -2.48 -11.42 -20.75
N ALA A 710 -3.18 -12.55 -20.63
CA ALA A 710 -4.54 -12.72 -21.17
C ALA A 710 -5.64 -12.35 -20.17
N LEU A 711 -5.30 -11.68 -19.05
CA LEU A 711 -6.30 -11.25 -18.08
C LEU A 711 -7.23 -10.20 -18.66
N GLU A 712 -8.52 -10.44 -18.52
CA GLU A 712 -9.55 -9.45 -18.76
C GLU A 712 -9.72 -8.54 -17.52
N PRO A 713 -10.19 -7.30 -17.70
CA PRO A 713 -10.41 -6.41 -16.56
C PRO A 713 -11.50 -6.93 -15.62
N TYR A 714 -11.42 -6.51 -14.37
CA TYR A 714 -12.56 -6.60 -13.44
C TYR A 714 -13.70 -5.77 -14.00
N ARG A 715 -14.91 -6.33 -14.00
CA ARG A 715 -16.14 -5.63 -14.42
C ARG A 715 -17.20 -5.76 -13.35
N ALA A 716 -17.85 -4.65 -13.03
CA ALA A 716 -18.97 -4.68 -12.11
C ALA A 716 -20.16 -3.86 -12.61
N THR A 717 -21.35 -4.27 -12.17
CA THR A 717 -22.57 -3.47 -12.27
C THR A 717 -22.95 -3.01 -10.87
N GLN A 718 -23.09 -1.72 -10.69
CA GLN A 718 -23.41 -1.14 -9.39
C GLN A 718 -24.73 -0.40 -9.39
N TYR A 719 -25.38 -0.40 -8.22
CA TYR A 719 -26.64 0.30 -7.94
C TYR A 719 -26.55 0.99 -6.60
N ASP A 720 -26.98 2.24 -6.56
CA ASP A 720 -26.99 3.06 -5.35
C ASP A 720 -28.35 3.72 -5.18
N ILE A 721 -28.85 3.79 -3.95
CA ILE A 721 -29.96 4.61 -3.54
C ILE A 721 -29.63 5.31 -2.24
N ALA A 722 -29.80 6.62 -2.18
CA ALA A 722 -29.50 7.40 -0.99
C ALA A 722 -30.61 8.42 -0.72
N ILE A 723 -30.79 8.75 0.56
CA ILE A 723 -31.59 9.87 1.02
C ILE A 723 -30.76 10.78 1.89
N GLU A 724 -30.81 12.07 1.64
CA GLU A 724 -30.09 13.09 2.35
C GLU A 724 -31.07 14.17 2.81
N HIS A 725 -31.02 14.52 4.09
CA HIS A 725 -31.81 15.58 4.65
C HIS A 725 -30.91 16.63 5.29
N TYR A 726 -31.01 17.87 4.83
CA TYR A 726 -30.23 19.02 5.25
C TYR A 726 -31.09 19.90 6.17
N PHE A 727 -30.61 20.15 7.38
CA PHE A 727 -31.35 20.93 8.36
C PHE A 727 -30.46 21.98 9.04
N GLY A 728 -30.77 23.26 8.84
CA GLY A 728 -29.88 24.34 9.28
C GLY A 728 -28.57 24.41 8.45
N THR A 729 -27.63 25.22 8.90
CA THR A 729 -26.38 25.49 8.22
C THR A 729 -25.38 24.35 8.48
N GLY A 730 -24.96 23.64 7.42
CA GLY A 730 -23.97 22.57 7.49
C GLY A 730 -24.42 21.31 8.26
N ASN A 731 -25.69 21.18 8.62
CA ASN A 731 -26.22 20.02 9.34
C ASN A 731 -26.89 19.05 8.36
N MET A 732 -26.61 17.77 8.47
CA MET A 732 -27.25 16.78 7.62
C MET A 732 -27.37 15.41 8.29
N VAL A 733 -28.35 14.62 7.80
CA VAL A 733 -28.44 13.20 8.01
C VAL A 733 -28.56 12.49 6.68
N SER A 734 -27.87 11.40 6.47
CA SER A 734 -27.90 10.63 5.24
C SER A 734 -28.01 9.14 5.49
N ALA A 735 -28.66 8.43 4.58
CA ALA A 735 -28.67 6.98 4.53
C ALA A 735 -28.56 6.54 3.09
N ALA A 736 -27.72 5.54 2.82
CA ALA A 736 -27.55 4.98 1.49
C ALA A 736 -27.49 3.46 1.54
N LEU A 737 -28.05 2.82 0.51
CA LEU A 737 -27.90 1.41 0.23
C LEU A 737 -27.10 1.27 -1.06
N PHE A 738 -26.19 0.34 -1.09
CA PHE A 738 -25.41 0.03 -2.28
C PHE A 738 -25.39 -1.47 -2.56
N TYR A 739 -25.28 -1.82 -3.84
CA TYR A 739 -25.11 -3.17 -4.33
C TYR A 739 -24.17 -3.17 -5.53
N LYS A 740 -23.16 -4.03 -5.51
CA LYS A 740 -22.23 -4.27 -6.62
C LYS A 740 -22.22 -5.75 -6.98
N ASP A 741 -22.49 -6.03 -8.24
CA ASP A 741 -22.38 -7.34 -8.85
C ASP A 741 -21.09 -7.35 -9.68
N ILE A 742 -20.07 -8.05 -9.19
CA ILE A 742 -18.74 -8.11 -9.77
C ILE A 742 -18.68 -9.35 -10.66
N ALA A 743 -18.66 -9.15 -11.97
CA ALA A 743 -18.77 -10.22 -12.95
C ALA A 743 -17.52 -11.09 -13.06
N SER A 744 -16.34 -10.56 -12.74
CA SER A 744 -15.08 -11.30 -12.74
C SER A 744 -14.15 -10.78 -11.66
N PHE A 745 -13.78 -11.61 -10.71
CA PHE A 745 -12.65 -11.38 -9.82
C PHE A 745 -11.39 -11.96 -10.46
N LEU A 746 -10.24 -11.32 -10.20
CA LEU A 746 -8.99 -12.04 -10.37
C LEU A 746 -8.78 -12.91 -9.14
N LYS A 747 -8.56 -14.19 -9.38
CA LYS A 747 -8.14 -15.12 -8.34
C LYS A 747 -6.90 -15.87 -8.81
N GLU A 748 -6.05 -16.20 -7.89
CA GLU A 748 -4.96 -17.09 -8.20
C GLU A 748 -5.49 -18.49 -8.47
N THR A 749 -4.97 -19.13 -9.49
CA THR A 749 -5.26 -20.53 -9.81
C THR A 749 -3.95 -21.26 -10.00
N SER A 750 -3.94 -22.53 -9.58
CA SER A 750 -2.78 -23.39 -9.81
C SER A 750 -3.05 -24.35 -10.95
N ARG A 751 -2.04 -24.55 -11.79
CA ARG A 751 -2.09 -25.53 -12.87
C ARG A 751 -0.74 -26.22 -13.02
N CYS A 752 -0.72 -27.42 -13.57
CA CYS A 752 0.50 -28.16 -13.84
C CYS A 752 1.04 -27.80 -15.22
N ASP A 753 2.11 -27.03 -15.29
CA ASP A 753 2.69 -26.55 -16.53
C ASP A 753 3.81 -27.47 -17.03
N TYR A 754 3.82 -27.73 -18.33
CA TYR A 754 4.90 -28.47 -18.97
C TYR A 754 6.00 -27.51 -19.41
N VAL A 755 7.09 -27.48 -18.64
CA VAL A 755 8.23 -26.55 -18.82
C VAL A 755 9.52 -27.40 -18.93
N PRO A 756 9.86 -27.94 -20.12
CA PRO A 756 10.91 -28.95 -20.27
C PRO A 756 12.27 -28.57 -19.69
N ASP A 757 12.71 -27.33 -19.90
CA ASP A 757 14.03 -26.89 -19.46
C ASP A 757 14.12 -26.73 -17.93
N ALA A 758 13.07 -26.24 -17.30
CA ALA A 758 13.00 -26.17 -15.84
C ALA A 758 12.87 -27.57 -15.21
N MET A 759 12.09 -28.47 -15.86
CA MET A 759 11.92 -29.86 -15.41
C MET A 759 13.20 -30.69 -15.55
N ALA A 760 14.10 -30.36 -16.49
CA ALA A 760 15.41 -31.03 -16.60
C ALA A 760 16.31 -30.82 -15.38
N THR A 761 16.07 -29.78 -14.61
CA THR A 761 16.79 -29.45 -13.35
C THR A 761 15.92 -29.60 -12.10
N GLN A 762 14.72 -30.15 -12.23
CA GLN A 762 13.78 -30.36 -11.13
C GLN A 762 14.33 -31.35 -10.10
N ASN A 763 14.18 -31.04 -8.82
CA ASN A 763 14.56 -31.95 -7.75
C ASN A 763 13.57 -33.13 -7.62
N GLN A 764 13.83 -34.19 -8.30
CA GLN A 764 12.97 -35.40 -8.34
C GLN A 764 13.02 -36.24 -7.05
N SER A 765 13.86 -35.90 -6.08
CA SER A 765 13.90 -36.62 -4.80
C SER A 765 12.68 -36.33 -3.92
N ILE A 766 11.94 -35.29 -4.25
CA ILE A 766 10.70 -34.88 -3.55
C ILE A 766 9.47 -35.08 -4.46
N TYR A 767 9.43 -36.22 -5.11
CA TYR A 767 8.42 -36.58 -6.13
C TYR A 767 6.97 -36.39 -5.66
N GLU A 768 6.70 -36.54 -4.37
CA GLU A 768 5.37 -36.37 -3.78
C GLU A 768 4.77 -34.98 -3.98
N ASN A 769 5.63 -33.99 -4.21
CA ASN A 769 5.25 -32.59 -4.39
C ASN A 769 5.28 -32.15 -5.86
N ILE A 770 5.65 -33.04 -6.78
CA ILE A 770 5.69 -32.75 -8.21
C ILE A 770 4.34 -33.09 -8.83
N CYS A 771 3.72 -32.11 -9.45
CA CYS A 771 2.43 -32.31 -10.11
C CYS A 771 2.55 -33.24 -11.34
N ILE A 772 1.56 -34.09 -11.54
CA ILE A 772 1.46 -35.03 -12.65
C ILE A 772 0.18 -34.73 -13.42
N LYS A 773 0.31 -34.54 -14.72
CA LYS A 773 -0.81 -34.34 -15.64
C LYS A 773 -1.56 -35.61 -15.92
N ASP A 774 -2.85 -35.50 -16.21
CA ASP A 774 -3.62 -36.58 -16.76
C ASP A 774 -3.03 -37.07 -18.10
N PHE A 775 -3.13 -38.35 -18.35
CA PHE A 775 -2.49 -39.01 -19.50
C PHE A 775 -2.91 -38.42 -20.85
N ASP A 776 -4.17 -38.05 -20.97
CA ASP A 776 -4.74 -37.55 -22.23
C ASP A 776 -4.30 -36.10 -22.55
N ASN A 777 -3.88 -35.31 -21.53
CA ASN A 777 -3.54 -33.89 -21.66
C ASN A 777 -2.08 -33.54 -21.31
N ARG A 778 -1.18 -34.51 -21.34
CA ARG A 778 0.22 -34.39 -20.88
C ARG A 778 1.04 -33.23 -21.47
N PHE A 779 0.65 -32.70 -22.61
CA PHE A 779 1.34 -31.57 -23.25
C PHE A 779 0.58 -30.28 -23.20
N ALA A 780 -0.61 -30.27 -22.62
CA ALA A 780 -1.40 -29.05 -22.40
C ALA A 780 -1.21 -28.54 -20.97
N ASN A 781 -1.11 -27.23 -20.81
CA ASN A 781 -1.16 -26.63 -19.51
C ASN A 781 -2.61 -26.71 -18.99
N THR A 782 -2.80 -27.36 -17.86
CA THR A 782 -4.14 -27.69 -17.34
C THR A 782 -4.17 -27.58 -15.82
N SER A 783 -5.33 -27.22 -15.30
CA SER A 783 -5.67 -27.29 -13.86
C SER A 783 -5.90 -28.72 -13.38
N ASP A 784 -6.09 -29.67 -14.30
CA ASP A 784 -6.29 -31.09 -13.93
C ASP A 784 -4.95 -31.77 -13.70
N TYR A 785 -4.60 -31.97 -12.46
CA TYR A 785 -3.36 -32.60 -12.03
C TYR A 785 -3.56 -33.43 -10.76
N THR A 786 -2.64 -34.36 -10.52
CA THR A 786 -2.54 -35.15 -9.31
C THR A 786 -1.10 -35.14 -8.82
N PHE A 787 -0.85 -35.77 -7.68
CA PHE A 787 0.51 -36.04 -7.17
C PHE A 787 0.74 -37.55 -7.11
N ALA A 788 2.00 -37.96 -7.24
CA ALA A 788 2.34 -39.36 -7.14
C ALA A 788 2.16 -39.87 -5.71
N SER A 789 1.45 -41.00 -5.56
CA SER A 789 1.31 -41.71 -4.28
C SER A 789 2.51 -42.63 -3.97
N SER A 790 3.41 -42.82 -4.94
CA SER A 790 4.61 -43.66 -4.80
C SER A 790 5.70 -43.28 -5.80
N GLN A 791 6.96 -43.57 -5.47
CA GLN A 791 8.09 -43.38 -6.39
C GLN A 791 7.88 -44.09 -7.75
N ALA A 792 7.28 -45.28 -7.73
CA ALA A 792 7.04 -46.08 -8.97
C ALA A 792 6.01 -45.38 -9.88
N GLU A 793 5.00 -44.74 -9.32
CA GLU A 793 4.03 -43.97 -10.09
C GLU A 793 4.69 -42.71 -10.69
N PHE A 794 5.53 -42.03 -9.92
CA PHE A 794 6.28 -40.88 -10.37
C PHE A 794 7.25 -41.23 -11.50
N ASP A 795 8.04 -42.33 -11.35
CA ASP A 795 8.97 -42.82 -12.38
C ASP A 795 8.24 -43.12 -13.69
N THR A 796 7.02 -43.64 -13.59
CA THR A 796 6.15 -43.89 -14.76
C THR A 796 5.71 -42.57 -15.39
N ALA A 797 5.29 -41.59 -14.58
CA ALA A 797 4.88 -40.27 -15.06
C ALA A 797 6.04 -39.52 -15.74
N VAL A 798 7.25 -39.59 -15.18
CA VAL A 798 8.46 -39.02 -15.81
C VAL A 798 8.78 -39.70 -17.14
N ALA A 799 8.73 -41.04 -17.20
CA ALA A 799 8.96 -41.81 -18.45
C ALA A 799 7.93 -41.48 -19.55
N GLU A 800 6.72 -41.09 -19.16
CA GLU A 800 5.64 -40.66 -20.04
C GLU A 800 5.62 -39.16 -20.30
N SER A 801 6.55 -38.38 -19.73
CA SER A 801 6.61 -36.90 -19.80
C SER A 801 5.36 -36.22 -19.25
N ARG A 802 4.83 -36.72 -18.14
CA ARG A 802 3.64 -36.20 -17.46
C ARG A 802 3.91 -35.36 -16.22
N ASN A 803 5.13 -35.43 -15.67
CA ASN A 803 5.53 -34.54 -14.62
C ASN A 803 5.55 -33.08 -15.11
N GLY A 804 5.23 -32.16 -14.22
CA GLY A 804 5.17 -30.74 -14.54
C GLY A 804 5.69 -29.88 -13.41
N ILE A 805 5.47 -28.59 -13.54
CA ILE A 805 5.73 -27.58 -12.49
C ILE A 805 4.38 -27.02 -12.10
N LEU A 806 4.09 -27.08 -10.81
CA LEU A 806 2.88 -26.48 -10.27
C LEU A 806 3.01 -24.96 -10.33
N THR A 807 2.28 -24.36 -11.27
CA THR A 807 2.35 -22.92 -11.53
C THR A 807 1.12 -22.21 -11.00
N THR A 808 1.32 -21.26 -10.11
CA THR A 808 0.29 -20.34 -9.63
C THR A 808 0.29 -19.08 -10.50
N LEU A 809 -0.89 -18.67 -10.96
CA LEU A 809 -1.07 -17.49 -11.80
C LEU A 809 -2.44 -16.85 -11.57
N PRO A 810 -2.55 -15.51 -11.73
CA PRO A 810 -3.82 -14.85 -11.71
C PRO A 810 -4.68 -15.27 -12.89
N SER A 811 -5.96 -15.47 -12.65
CA SER A 811 -6.96 -15.80 -13.67
C SER A 811 -8.26 -15.08 -13.40
N ASN A 812 -9.04 -14.84 -14.45
CA ASN A 812 -10.39 -14.32 -14.27
C ASN A 812 -11.25 -15.40 -13.62
N GLY A 813 -11.64 -15.14 -12.38
CA GLY A 813 -12.46 -16.02 -11.58
C GLY A 813 -13.95 -15.81 -11.81
N GLU A 814 -14.76 -16.39 -10.94
CA GLU A 814 -16.22 -16.28 -10.97
C GLU A 814 -16.69 -14.94 -10.39
N SER A 815 -18.01 -14.70 -10.48
CA SER A 815 -18.63 -13.47 -10.00
C SER A 815 -18.67 -13.41 -8.47
N GLY A 816 -18.58 -12.20 -7.90
CA GLY A 816 -18.79 -11.94 -6.49
C GLY A 816 -19.76 -10.78 -6.29
N LYS A 817 -20.19 -10.53 -5.07
CA LYS A 817 -21.06 -9.41 -4.75
C LYS A 817 -20.60 -8.67 -3.50
N VAL A 818 -20.87 -7.37 -3.49
CA VAL A 818 -20.71 -6.51 -2.31
C VAL A 818 -21.96 -5.69 -2.13
N GLN A 819 -22.54 -5.69 -0.94
CA GLN A 819 -23.76 -4.94 -0.62
C GLN A 819 -23.68 -4.32 0.77
N GLY A 820 -24.40 -3.23 1.00
CA GLY A 820 -24.36 -2.65 2.32
C GLY A 820 -25.24 -1.44 2.53
N LEU A 821 -25.11 -0.89 3.75
CA LEU A 821 -25.81 0.28 4.26
C LEU A 821 -24.78 1.28 4.77
N GLU A 822 -24.92 2.53 4.38
CA GLU A 822 -24.14 3.67 4.86
C GLU A 822 -25.07 4.64 5.61
N LEU A 823 -24.68 5.09 6.79
CA LEU A 823 -25.39 6.10 7.57
C LEU A 823 -24.44 7.23 7.91
N GLY A 824 -24.88 8.48 7.73
CA GLY A 824 -24.11 9.68 8.08
C GLY A 824 -24.95 10.64 8.92
N TYR A 825 -24.31 11.25 9.91
CA TYR A 825 -24.91 12.29 10.76
C TYR A 825 -23.91 13.38 11.05
N GLN A 826 -24.25 14.63 10.76
CA GLN A 826 -23.43 15.80 11.00
C GLN A 826 -24.30 16.90 11.61
N GLN A 827 -23.92 17.43 12.79
CA GLN A 827 -24.63 18.53 13.43
C GLN A 827 -23.72 19.43 14.25
N ALA A 828 -23.81 20.73 14.02
CA ALA A 828 -23.34 21.76 14.92
C ALA A 828 -24.41 22.08 15.98
N PHE A 829 -24.01 22.24 17.25
CA PHE A 829 -24.95 22.51 18.37
C PHE A 829 -25.10 23.99 18.60
N ASP A 830 -25.20 24.78 17.54
CA ASP A 830 -25.34 26.25 17.56
C ASP A 830 -26.59 26.74 18.31
N PHE A 831 -27.60 25.88 18.43
CA PHE A 831 -28.80 26.13 19.23
C PHE A 831 -28.58 26.10 20.73
N LEU A 832 -27.40 25.68 21.21
CA LEU A 832 -27.06 25.68 22.64
C LEU A 832 -26.51 27.05 23.05
N PRO A 833 -26.70 27.48 24.34
CA PRO A 833 -26.24 28.80 24.78
C PRO A 833 -24.74 28.85 25.12
N GLY A 834 -24.11 30.02 24.86
CA GLY A 834 -22.74 30.33 25.27
C GLY A 834 -21.69 29.33 24.77
N LEU A 835 -20.80 28.87 25.64
CA LEU A 835 -19.72 27.97 25.29
C LEU A 835 -20.20 26.63 24.72
N TRP A 836 -21.41 26.21 25.04
CA TRP A 836 -22.00 24.96 24.56
C TRP A 836 -22.36 25.00 23.07
N SER A 837 -22.60 26.20 22.53
CA SER A 837 -22.84 26.39 21.10
C SER A 837 -21.63 26.05 20.23
N GLY A 838 -20.43 25.94 20.85
CA GLY A 838 -19.20 25.53 20.18
C GLY A 838 -19.15 24.05 19.82
N PHE A 839 -19.91 23.20 20.49
CA PHE A 839 -19.89 21.77 20.22
C PHE A 839 -20.55 21.39 18.89
N GLY A 840 -20.08 20.27 18.33
CA GLY A 840 -20.74 19.59 17.22
C GLY A 840 -20.24 18.16 17.09
N VAL A 841 -20.91 17.39 16.28
CA VAL A 841 -20.63 15.97 16.04
C VAL A 841 -20.67 15.68 14.54
N ASN A 842 -19.76 14.82 14.08
CA ASN A 842 -19.82 14.17 12.78
C ASN A 842 -19.60 12.67 13.02
N ALA A 843 -20.53 11.84 12.55
CA ALA A 843 -20.47 10.39 12.74
C ALA A 843 -20.95 9.66 11.50
N ASN A 844 -20.31 8.55 11.19
CA ASN A 844 -20.75 7.66 10.14
C ASN A 844 -20.66 6.20 10.56
N TYR A 845 -21.50 5.39 9.94
CA TYR A 845 -21.52 3.95 10.09
C TYR A 845 -21.71 3.29 8.73
N THR A 846 -20.94 2.24 8.47
CA THR A 846 -21.08 1.42 7.29
C THR A 846 -21.19 -0.05 7.68
N TYR A 847 -22.22 -0.69 7.15
CA TYR A 847 -22.32 -2.14 7.10
C TYR A 847 -22.05 -2.59 5.67
N ALA A 848 -21.08 -3.48 5.47
CA ALA A 848 -20.72 -4.06 4.19
C ALA A 848 -20.68 -5.58 4.31
N ASP A 849 -21.34 -6.27 3.39
CA ASP A 849 -21.37 -7.73 3.31
C ASP A 849 -20.91 -8.14 1.90
N SER A 850 -19.97 -9.07 1.83
CA SER A 850 -19.37 -9.53 0.58
C SER A 850 -19.34 -11.04 0.53
N GLU A 851 -19.45 -11.58 -0.65
CA GLU A 851 -19.47 -13.01 -0.88
C GLU A 851 -18.96 -13.34 -2.28
N ASP A 852 -18.03 -14.28 -2.37
CA ASP A 852 -17.64 -14.93 -3.61
C ASP A 852 -18.64 -16.05 -3.97
N PRO A 853 -18.50 -16.76 -5.10
CA PRO A 853 -19.41 -17.85 -5.47
C PRO A 853 -19.40 -19.05 -4.51
N ASP A 854 -18.33 -19.24 -3.75
CA ASP A 854 -18.15 -20.31 -2.79
C ASP A 854 -18.73 -19.94 -1.40
N GLY A 855 -19.25 -18.70 -1.24
CA GLY A 855 -19.81 -18.17 -0.02
C GLY A 855 -18.75 -17.65 0.97
N VAL A 856 -17.53 -17.41 0.50
CA VAL A 856 -16.43 -16.85 1.29
C VAL A 856 -16.47 -15.32 1.18
N ALA A 857 -16.19 -14.62 2.29
CA ALA A 857 -16.05 -13.17 2.28
C ALA A 857 -14.87 -12.75 1.39
N LEU A 858 -14.97 -11.59 0.75
CA LEU A 858 -13.86 -10.99 0.03
C LEU A 858 -12.85 -10.40 1.01
N GLU A 859 -11.57 -10.39 0.60
CA GLU A 859 -10.47 -9.81 1.37
C GLU A 859 -10.69 -8.32 1.66
N ASP A 860 -10.18 -7.86 2.79
CA ASP A 860 -10.20 -6.46 3.26
C ASP A 860 -11.59 -5.85 3.49
N ILE A 861 -12.66 -6.62 3.50
CA ILE A 861 -14.02 -6.13 3.74
C ILE A 861 -14.46 -6.44 5.17
N SER A 862 -14.49 -5.42 6.01
CA SER A 862 -15.06 -5.50 7.37
C SER A 862 -16.57 -5.33 7.34
N LYS A 863 -17.29 -6.15 8.11
CA LYS A 863 -18.77 -6.07 8.17
C LYS A 863 -19.24 -4.76 8.78
N ASN A 864 -18.58 -4.28 9.83
CA ASN A 864 -18.97 -3.05 10.50
C ASN A 864 -17.79 -2.10 10.58
N THR A 865 -18.00 -0.87 10.15
CA THR A 865 -17.05 0.23 10.34
C THR A 865 -17.80 1.45 10.84
N TYR A 866 -17.22 2.18 11.80
CA TYR A 866 -17.80 3.45 12.23
C TYR A 866 -16.73 4.43 12.64
N ASN A 867 -17.03 5.71 12.37
CA ASN A 867 -16.21 6.84 12.75
C ASN A 867 -17.09 7.83 13.49
N ALA A 868 -16.57 8.40 14.56
CA ALA A 868 -17.27 9.41 15.33
C ALA A 868 -16.31 10.52 15.74
N GLN A 869 -16.68 11.75 15.48
CA GLN A 869 -15.92 12.94 15.83
C GLN A 869 -16.76 13.85 16.71
N LEU A 870 -16.24 14.19 17.86
CA LEU A 870 -16.75 15.26 18.69
C LEU A 870 -15.81 16.45 18.56
N TYR A 871 -16.30 17.60 18.16
CA TYR A 871 -15.53 18.83 18.08
C TYR A 871 -16.11 19.95 18.93
N TRP A 872 -15.27 20.89 19.30
CA TRP A 872 -15.64 22.09 19.95
C TRP A 872 -14.84 23.27 19.39
N GLU A 873 -15.54 24.34 19.04
CA GLU A 873 -14.95 25.53 18.40
C GLU A 873 -15.55 26.79 19.04
N HIS A 874 -14.71 27.65 19.62
CA HIS A 874 -15.15 28.89 20.21
C HIS A 874 -14.02 29.89 20.37
N SER A 875 -14.23 31.14 19.88
CA SER A 875 -13.30 32.29 20.10
C SER A 875 -11.85 31.95 19.74
N GLY A 876 -11.60 31.41 18.56
CA GLY A 876 -10.28 31.07 18.05
C GLY A 876 -9.67 29.78 18.64
N PHE A 877 -10.37 29.06 19.52
CA PHE A 877 -9.99 27.75 19.99
C PHE A 877 -10.81 26.68 19.26
N GLY A 878 -10.15 25.65 18.79
CA GLY A 878 -10.79 24.45 18.27
C GLY A 878 -10.20 23.21 18.95
N MET A 879 -11.04 22.23 19.21
CA MET A 879 -10.64 20.90 19.67
C MET A 879 -11.47 19.83 18.97
N ARG A 880 -10.87 18.68 18.71
CA ARG A 880 -11.53 17.54 18.10
C ARG A 880 -11.00 16.24 18.69
N LEU A 881 -11.91 15.34 18.99
CA LEU A 881 -11.66 13.95 19.34
C LEU A 881 -12.28 13.08 18.26
N ALA A 882 -11.48 12.24 17.61
CA ALA A 882 -11.93 11.34 16.55
C ALA A 882 -11.67 9.89 16.97
N TYR A 883 -12.70 9.07 16.88
CA TYR A 883 -12.63 7.64 17.14
C TYR A 883 -13.03 6.90 15.88
N THR A 884 -12.20 5.94 15.47
CA THR A 884 -12.45 5.05 14.34
C THR A 884 -12.45 3.62 14.82
N TYR A 885 -13.33 2.80 14.24
CA TYR A 885 -13.42 1.37 14.49
C TYR A 885 -13.67 0.62 13.19
N ARG A 886 -13.00 -0.50 13.07
CA ARG A 886 -13.14 -1.44 11.97
C ARG A 886 -13.24 -2.85 12.57
N ASP A 887 -14.30 -3.59 12.19
CA ASP A 887 -14.53 -4.98 12.58
C ASP A 887 -13.46 -5.91 11.97
N GLU A 888 -13.33 -7.12 12.50
CA GLU A 888 -12.46 -8.13 11.93
C GLU A 888 -12.75 -8.36 10.43
N PHE A 889 -11.76 -8.75 9.67
CA PHE A 889 -11.93 -9.03 8.25
C PHE A 889 -10.94 -10.09 7.76
N LEU A 890 -11.30 -10.73 6.66
CA LEU A 890 -10.42 -11.62 5.92
C LEU A 890 -9.26 -10.84 5.32
N ASP A 891 -8.03 -11.09 5.81
CA ASP A 891 -6.82 -10.39 5.38
C ASP A 891 -6.19 -11.06 4.16
N ASP A 892 -6.17 -12.39 4.15
CA ASP A 892 -5.63 -13.20 3.04
C ASP A 892 -6.40 -14.52 2.92
N VAL A 893 -6.86 -14.80 1.71
CA VAL A 893 -7.42 -16.11 1.36
C VAL A 893 -6.26 -17.06 1.09
N TYR A 894 -6.02 -17.93 2.03
CA TYR A 894 -5.04 -18.98 1.81
C TYR A 894 -5.53 -19.93 0.70
N GLN A 895 -5.12 -19.66 -0.53
CA GLN A 895 -5.39 -20.55 -1.64
C GLN A 895 -4.64 -21.86 -1.42
N LYS A 896 -5.27 -22.98 -1.73
CA LYS A 896 -4.67 -24.33 -1.72
C LYS A 896 -3.29 -24.29 -2.38
N ARG A 897 -2.27 -23.91 -1.65
CA ARG A 897 -0.92 -24.28 -2.03
C ARG A 897 -0.83 -25.78 -1.82
N THR A 898 -0.79 -26.51 -2.91
CA THR A 898 -0.52 -27.94 -2.93
C THR A 898 0.94 -28.24 -2.59
N GLU A 899 1.46 -27.67 -1.53
CA GLU A 899 2.76 -28.00 -1.00
C GLU A 899 2.63 -28.98 0.16
N ARG A 900 2.68 -30.25 -0.20
CA ARG A 900 3.06 -31.31 0.72
C ARG A 900 4.56 -31.32 0.96
N VAL A 901 5.10 -30.31 1.57
CA VAL A 901 6.36 -30.49 2.28
C VAL A 901 6.00 -30.52 3.73
N GLY A 902 6.14 -31.66 4.33
CA GLY A 902 5.76 -31.87 5.71
C GLY A 902 6.01 -30.62 6.50
N THR A 903 4.92 -30.09 7.03
CA THR A 903 4.86 -29.22 8.16
C THR A 903 4.51 -27.74 8.02
N GLN A 904 4.52 -27.11 6.86
CA GLN A 904 3.94 -25.78 6.86
C GLN A 904 2.43 -25.84 6.65
N VAL A 905 1.68 -25.03 7.39
CA VAL A 905 0.24 -24.82 7.14
C VAL A 905 0.08 -24.00 5.90
N GLY A 906 0.42 -24.71 4.83
CA GLY A 906 -0.21 -24.58 3.61
C GLY A 906 -1.12 -25.76 3.55
N TYR A 907 -2.33 -25.62 4.01
CA TYR A 907 -3.28 -26.66 4.12
C TYR A 907 -3.35 -27.50 2.88
N ASN A 908 -2.87 -28.72 3.01
CA ASN A 908 -3.07 -29.75 2.03
C ASN A 908 -3.56 -31.01 2.61
N ASP A 909 -4.36 -31.55 1.78
CA ASP A 909 -4.83 -32.92 1.75
C ASP A 909 -5.87 -33.33 2.77
N GLY A 910 -7.07 -33.31 2.28
CA GLY A 910 -8.21 -33.96 2.87
C GLY A 910 -9.08 -33.08 3.74
N VAL A 911 -8.70 -31.81 3.95
CA VAL A 911 -9.62 -30.87 4.58
C VAL A 911 -10.58 -30.39 3.50
N SER A 912 -11.84 -30.79 3.62
CA SER A 912 -12.93 -30.37 2.74
C SER A 912 -13.40 -28.94 3.03
N ASP A 913 -12.76 -28.23 3.96
CA ASP A 913 -13.07 -26.85 4.30
C ASP A 913 -12.16 -25.89 3.54
N PRO A 914 -12.67 -25.15 2.54
CA PRO A 914 -11.90 -24.19 1.77
C PRO A 914 -11.40 -22.99 2.60
N THR A 915 -11.89 -22.80 3.84
CA THR A 915 -11.53 -21.68 4.70
C THR A 915 -10.42 -22.01 5.71
N ALA A 916 -9.96 -23.24 5.78
CA ALA A 916 -9.07 -23.73 6.84
C ALA A 916 -7.68 -23.08 6.88
N GLY A 917 -7.27 -22.36 5.83
CA GLY A 917 -6.00 -21.64 5.76
C GLY A 917 -6.10 -20.11 5.79
N ASN A 918 -7.31 -19.55 5.85
CA ASN A 918 -7.51 -18.11 5.77
C ASN A 918 -6.91 -17.37 6.97
N SER A 919 -6.37 -16.18 6.70
CA SER A 919 -5.88 -15.24 7.69
C SER A 919 -6.91 -14.13 7.92
N TYR A 920 -7.15 -13.82 9.18
CA TYR A 920 -8.04 -12.75 9.60
C TYR A 920 -7.27 -11.71 10.37
N ARG A 921 -7.57 -10.45 10.10
CA ARG A 921 -7.12 -9.34 10.93
C ARG A 921 -8.21 -9.05 11.96
N ASP A 922 -7.80 -8.98 13.23
CA ASP A 922 -8.70 -8.66 14.35
C ASP A 922 -9.29 -7.25 14.17
N GLU A 923 -10.32 -6.96 14.92
CA GLU A 923 -10.89 -5.62 15.06
C GLU A 923 -9.81 -4.60 15.39
N LEU A 924 -9.91 -3.41 14.79
CA LEU A 924 -8.97 -2.33 14.99
C LEU A 924 -9.70 -1.05 15.38
N SER A 925 -9.26 -0.42 16.45
CA SER A 925 -9.74 0.91 16.84
C SER A 925 -8.61 1.93 16.94
N GLN A 926 -8.92 3.19 16.73
CA GLN A 926 -7.96 4.28 16.90
C GLN A 926 -8.64 5.50 17.48
N LEU A 927 -7.99 6.16 18.41
CA LEU A 927 -8.41 7.42 18.99
C LEU A 927 -7.38 8.50 18.68
N ASP A 928 -7.85 9.58 18.05
CA ASP A 928 -7.02 10.75 17.71
C ASP A 928 -7.56 12.00 18.41
N PHE A 929 -6.65 12.88 18.78
CA PHE A 929 -6.97 14.17 19.37
C PHE A 929 -6.29 15.31 18.61
N SER A 930 -7.02 16.40 18.38
CA SER A 930 -6.49 17.61 17.76
C SER A 930 -6.97 18.85 18.52
N ALA A 931 -6.08 19.82 18.71
CA ALA A 931 -6.40 21.13 19.26
C ALA A 931 -5.69 22.23 18.48
N ASN A 932 -6.37 23.35 18.26
CA ASN A 932 -5.81 24.54 17.63
C ASN A 932 -6.22 25.80 18.38
N TRP A 933 -5.35 26.77 18.31
CA TRP A 933 -5.59 28.10 18.90
C TRP A 933 -5.08 29.20 17.98
N ASP A 934 -6.00 29.99 17.46
CA ASP A 934 -5.69 31.21 16.72
C ASP A 934 -5.34 32.31 17.69
N VAL A 935 -4.03 32.54 17.88
CA VAL A 935 -3.51 33.59 18.81
C VAL A 935 -3.92 34.98 18.33
N ASN A 936 -3.94 35.13 16.98
CA ASN A 936 -4.47 36.32 16.29
C ASN A 936 -4.74 35.94 14.84
N ASP A 937 -5.18 36.87 14.00
CA ASP A 937 -5.54 36.63 12.58
C ASP A 937 -4.39 36.08 11.73
N ASN A 938 -3.13 36.25 12.18
CA ASN A 938 -1.93 35.85 11.44
C ASN A 938 -1.19 34.66 12.04
N ILE A 939 -1.43 34.30 13.30
CA ILE A 939 -0.66 33.29 14.03
C ILE A 939 -1.59 32.29 14.72
N GLY A 940 -1.41 31.00 14.42
CA GLY A 940 -2.08 29.88 15.05
C GLY A 940 -1.09 28.85 15.62
N LEU A 941 -1.52 28.18 16.69
CA LEU A 941 -0.82 27.03 17.29
C LEU A 941 -1.65 25.78 17.12
N VAL A 942 -0.98 24.65 16.95
CA VAL A 942 -1.62 23.34 16.76
C VAL A 942 -0.96 22.31 17.67
N PHE A 943 -1.78 21.42 18.21
CA PHE A 943 -1.36 20.23 18.92
C PHE A 943 -2.20 19.05 18.46
N ASN A 944 -1.56 17.99 17.95
CA ASN A 944 -2.24 16.76 17.52
C ASN A 944 -1.61 15.55 18.23
N VAL A 945 -2.44 14.56 18.51
CA VAL A 945 -2.03 13.24 18.94
C VAL A 945 -2.72 12.22 18.04
N THR A 946 -1.96 11.39 17.36
CA THR A 946 -2.45 10.29 16.53
C THR A 946 -2.16 8.97 17.21
N ASN A 947 -3.11 8.03 17.15
CA ASN A 947 -3.02 6.70 17.76
C ASN A 947 -2.85 6.75 19.29
N LEU A 948 -3.67 7.55 19.98
CA LEU A 948 -3.56 7.76 21.42
C LEU A 948 -3.68 6.46 22.24
N THR A 949 -4.43 5.48 21.76
CA THR A 949 -4.66 4.18 22.42
C THR A 949 -3.51 3.19 22.22
N ALA A 950 -2.66 3.39 21.18
CA ALA A 950 -1.57 2.49 20.80
C ALA A 950 -2.03 1.03 20.65
N GLU A 951 -3.22 0.82 20.06
CA GLU A 951 -3.76 -0.52 19.87
C GLU A 951 -2.93 -1.29 18.83
N PRO A 952 -2.47 -2.53 19.14
CA PRO A 952 -1.71 -3.32 18.21
C PRO A 952 -2.59 -3.89 17.10
N THR A 953 -2.03 -4.10 15.92
CA THR A 953 -2.65 -4.89 14.86
C THR A 953 -2.36 -6.37 15.10
N VAL A 954 -3.39 -7.21 15.08
CA VAL A 954 -3.30 -8.65 15.35
C VAL A 954 -3.87 -9.42 14.17
N ASN A 955 -3.09 -10.36 13.63
CA ASN A 955 -3.54 -11.28 12.58
C ASN A 955 -3.65 -12.70 13.15
N ARG A 956 -4.76 -13.37 12.79
CA ARG A 956 -5.08 -14.73 13.24
C ARG A 956 -5.32 -15.66 12.08
N SER A 957 -5.02 -16.94 12.29
CA SER A 957 -5.50 -17.99 11.41
C SER A 957 -7.00 -18.26 11.66
N VAL A 958 -7.63 -18.99 10.76
CA VAL A 958 -9.01 -19.49 10.93
C VAL A 958 -9.19 -20.30 12.22
N THR A 959 -8.13 -20.92 12.75
CA THR A 959 -8.14 -21.62 14.04
C THR A 959 -8.04 -20.67 15.24
N GLY A 960 -8.06 -19.34 15.01
CA GLY A 960 -7.93 -18.35 16.06
C GLY A 960 -6.50 -18.18 16.61
N THR A 961 -5.53 -18.95 16.11
CA THR A 961 -4.13 -18.81 16.52
C THR A 961 -3.54 -17.51 15.97
N VAL A 962 -2.99 -16.67 16.85
CA VAL A 962 -2.28 -15.45 16.45
C VAL A 962 -1.00 -15.83 15.76
N TRP A 963 -0.84 -15.35 14.53
CA TRP A 963 0.40 -15.56 13.79
C TRP A 963 1.23 -14.29 13.58
N GLN A 964 0.62 -13.10 13.69
CA GLN A 964 1.34 -11.83 13.62
C GLN A 964 0.74 -10.81 14.59
N VAL A 965 1.61 -10.00 15.17
CA VAL A 965 1.25 -8.82 15.97
C VAL A 965 2.20 -7.69 15.62
N GLN A 966 1.65 -6.50 15.41
CA GLN A 966 2.40 -5.30 15.07
C GLN A 966 2.01 -4.17 16.01
N GLU A 967 2.99 -3.54 16.65
CA GLU A 967 2.83 -2.34 17.45
C GLU A 967 3.47 -1.15 16.76
N ASN A 968 2.75 -0.04 16.68
CA ASN A 968 3.17 1.20 16.02
C ASN A 968 3.29 2.36 17.00
N ASP A 969 3.98 3.43 16.58
CA ASP A 969 4.14 4.67 17.33
C ASP A 969 2.82 5.36 17.66
N ARG A 970 2.76 6.01 18.83
CA ARG A 970 1.90 7.18 19.06
C ARG A 970 2.65 8.42 18.58
N ARG A 971 1.96 9.30 17.88
CA ARG A 971 2.59 10.49 17.29
C ARG A 971 2.02 11.75 17.90
N PHE A 972 2.90 12.63 18.38
CA PHE A 972 2.56 13.91 18.99
C PHE A 972 3.11 15.03 18.13
N THR A 973 2.25 15.93 17.65
CA THR A 973 2.65 17.04 16.78
C THR A 973 2.41 18.37 17.47
N LEU A 974 3.42 19.24 17.47
CA LEU A 974 3.33 20.64 17.87
C LEU A 974 3.58 21.51 16.64
N GLY A 975 2.64 22.39 16.32
CA GLY A 975 2.69 23.20 15.11
C GLY A 975 2.49 24.68 15.34
N LEU A 976 3.16 25.47 14.49
CA LEU A 976 3.01 26.91 14.34
C LEU A 976 2.52 27.21 12.92
N ARG A 977 1.50 28.05 12.83
CA ARG A 977 1.00 28.57 11.56
C ARG A 977 1.22 30.06 11.48
N ALA A 978 1.60 30.53 10.31
CA ALA A 978 1.68 31.94 9.98
C ALA A 978 0.92 32.21 8.69
N LYS A 979 0.06 33.25 8.67
CA LYS A 979 -0.68 33.72 7.50
C LYS A 979 -0.50 35.23 7.40
N LEU A 980 -0.14 35.73 6.21
CA LEU A 980 0.12 37.11 5.91
C LEU A 980 -0.88 37.65 4.90
#